data_87ad19d1e325352025274fa3f30d053d
#
_entry.id   87ad19d1e325352025274fa3f30d053d
#
_cell.length_a   1.000
_cell.length_b   1.000
_cell.length_c   1.000
_cell.angle_alpha   90.00
_cell.angle_beta   90.00
_cell.angle_gamma   90.00
#
_symmetry.space_group_name_H-M   'P 1'
#
loop_
_entity.id
_entity.type
_entity.pdbx_description
1 polymer ?
#
loop_
_entity_poly.entity_id
_entity_poly.type
_entity_poly.pdbx_seq_one_letter_code
_entity_poly.pdbx_strand_id
1 'polypeptide(L)'
;MWKKKSSRKYNTLPQSAKYSKSIIENMKPFLQLVAKDLYSKIGNDLSHTAIVFPNKRAGLFFNEYLAAETDHPLWSPAYVSISELFHQLSSLKLGDPIRLVCELYKVFREETRSEETLDDFYFWGELLISDFDDVDKNLVDASKLFTNLQELKNIMDGYDFLDKEQEEAIRQFFLNFSIEKRTELKAKFISLWDKLGDIYRHYRTNLSKLGIAYEGMMYRNVMEQLDTNHLRYDRYVFVGFNVLNKVETKFFKLLQDAGKALFYWDYDVCYTTLPRLQTPPYTHEAGEFILRNLSSFPNQLPETAFDVMRKPKNIRYISSPTENAQARYLPQWIEEVTRHYPTEESQSEQETKEKENAVVLCNEALLLPILHSIPPEVKNVNVTMGFPLAQTPVYSFINALTELQTTGYQAKSGHYTYNAVLAVLKHPYVRLLSSSAEGLEKQLIKNNRFYPLPSELKQDVFLEQVFTPQNGIAALCGYLTELLREVAVVYRQEKETEDIFNQLYRESLFKSYTLVNRLLNLIETGELSGLKPDTLKRLLNRLLTSANIPFHGEPAIGMQVMGVLETRNLDFRNLIILSLNEGQLPKAGGESSFIPYNLRKAFGMTTIEHKNAVYAYYFYRLIQRAENVTLLYNSSSDGLNRGEMSRFMLQLLAESPYNISQEYLEAGQSPQQSRPIDIAKTPEMLQRMYDAYDVRRHPNNFFSPSALNAYLDCRLKFYYRYVASLRVPDEVSAEIDSALFGTIFHHAAESIYKDLISHSKDIRKEDLELLLRNEVKLQIYVDNAFKEKFFHVPQTEQPEYNGTQLIHSKVIASYLRQLLRNDLQYAPFRMEGMEEEVKEMVEIDTPQGKLSLQIGGTIDRMDSKEGTLRIVDYKTGGMPKTPENIEQLFTPAENRPTYIFQTFMYAAIMCRRQSLKVAPSLLYIHRAASESYSPVIEMGAPRQPKIPVNNFAFFEEEFRERLLNLLQEIYDPKETFSQTKDNKKCEYCDFRRLCKK
;
A
#
# COMPACT_ATOMS: atom_id res chain seq x y z
N MET A 1 -4.00 -41.37 13.25
CA MET A 1 -3.94 -42.58 12.45
C MET A 1 -4.04 -42.22 10.98
N TRP A 2 -2.95 -41.86 10.37
CA TRP A 2 -2.69 -41.95 8.93
C TRP A 2 -1.19 -41.99 8.77
N LYS A 3 -0.67 -43.18 8.66
CA LYS A 3 0.76 -43.46 8.36
C LYS A 3 0.89 -43.95 6.92
N LYS A 4 1.88 -43.41 6.23
CA LYS A 4 2.63 -43.98 5.11
C LYS A 4 1.89 -44.36 3.85
N LYS A 5 2.13 -43.58 2.77
CA LYS A 5 2.46 -44.18 1.45
C LYS A 5 3.53 -43.29 0.82
N SER A 6 4.64 -43.79 0.78
CA SER A 6 5.50 -44.40 -0.23
C SER A 6 6.24 -43.39 -1.09
N SER A 7 7.55 -43.31 -0.78
CA SER A 7 8.58 -42.88 -1.70
C SER A 7 8.39 -43.50 -3.09
N ARG A 8 7.95 -42.73 -4.06
CA ARG A 8 8.18 -43.07 -5.46
C ARG A 8 9.61 -42.66 -5.82
N LYS A 9 10.44 -43.66 -6.06
CA LYS A 9 11.73 -43.54 -6.72
C LYS A 9 11.56 -42.75 -8.00
N TYR A 10 12.35 -41.72 -8.15
CA TYR A 10 12.59 -41.09 -9.44
C TYR A 10 13.11 -42.17 -10.41
N ASN A 11 12.24 -42.61 -11.29
CA ASN A 11 12.67 -43.33 -12.47
C ASN A 11 13.29 -42.28 -13.37
N THR A 12 14.57 -42.45 -13.63
CA THR A 12 15.29 -41.81 -14.70
C THR A 12 14.44 -41.81 -15.96
N LEU A 13 14.16 -40.62 -16.48
CA LEU A 13 13.54 -40.38 -17.78
C LEU A 13 14.26 -41.24 -18.83
N PRO A 14 13.55 -41.91 -19.75
CA PRO A 14 14.19 -42.57 -20.85
C PRO A 14 15.01 -41.53 -21.62
N GLN A 15 16.23 -41.92 -21.94
CA GLN A 15 17.17 -41.16 -22.74
C GLN A 15 16.45 -40.50 -23.92
N SER A 16 16.61 -39.17 -24.00
CA SER A 16 16.22 -38.31 -25.07
C SER A 16 16.16 -39.02 -26.42
N ALA A 17 14.95 -39.11 -26.98
CA ALA A 17 14.86 -39.30 -28.42
C ALA A 17 15.74 -38.20 -29.04
N LYS A 18 16.74 -38.57 -29.81
CA LYS A 18 17.52 -37.71 -30.67
C LYS A 18 16.56 -37.12 -31.68
N TYR A 19 15.92 -36.00 -31.32
CA TYR A 19 15.25 -35.17 -32.27
C TYR A 19 16.33 -34.68 -33.25
N SER A 20 16.21 -35.07 -34.49
CA SER A 20 17.16 -34.69 -35.53
C SER A 20 17.22 -33.15 -35.60
N LYS A 21 18.42 -32.60 -35.63
CA LYS A 21 18.69 -31.15 -35.84
C LYS A 21 17.84 -30.52 -36.95
N SER A 22 17.36 -31.28 -37.92
CA SER A 22 16.54 -30.83 -39.03
C SER A 22 15.10 -30.37 -38.67
N ILE A 23 14.57 -30.75 -37.50
CA ILE A 23 13.24 -30.31 -37.05
C ILE A 23 13.33 -28.99 -36.31
N ILE A 24 14.47 -28.69 -35.72
CA ILE A 24 14.71 -27.46 -34.90
C ILE A 24 14.93 -26.24 -35.79
N GLU A 25 15.42 -26.42 -36.99
CA GLU A 25 15.70 -25.32 -37.96
C GLU A 25 14.45 -24.61 -38.56
N ASN A 26 13.23 -24.98 -38.18
CA ASN A 26 12.02 -24.54 -38.89
C ASN A 26 11.06 -23.63 -38.12
N MET A 27 11.41 -23.14 -36.93
CA MET A 27 10.55 -22.14 -36.22
C MET A 27 11.19 -20.75 -36.35
N LYS A 28 11.19 -20.17 -37.54
CA LYS A 28 11.68 -18.79 -37.73
C LYS A 28 10.74 -17.78 -37.14
N PRO A 29 11.23 -16.72 -36.50
CA PRO A 29 10.42 -15.60 -36.04
C PRO A 29 9.58 -14.98 -37.16
N PHE A 30 8.37 -14.54 -36.85
CA PHE A 30 7.47 -13.92 -37.82
C PHE A 30 8.12 -12.74 -38.54
N LEU A 31 8.76 -11.84 -37.78
CA LEU A 31 9.42 -10.67 -38.34
C LEU A 31 10.57 -11.04 -39.30
N GLN A 32 11.28 -12.14 -39.05
CA GLN A 32 12.30 -12.66 -39.94
C GLN A 32 11.71 -13.14 -41.28
N LEU A 33 10.55 -13.83 -41.20
CA LEU A 33 9.84 -14.27 -42.42
C LEU A 33 9.40 -13.07 -43.26
N VAL A 34 8.87 -12.03 -42.60
CA VAL A 34 8.47 -10.79 -43.28
C VAL A 34 9.66 -10.05 -43.86
N ALA A 35 10.78 -9.93 -43.13
CA ALA A 35 12.00 -9.28 -43.64
C ALA A 35 12.52 -9.96 -44.90
N LYS A 36 12.59 -11.29 -44.87
CA LYS A 36 13.03 -12.09 -46.02
C LYS A 36 12.13 -11.92 -47.24
N ASP A 37 10.80 -12.00 -47.05
CA ASP A 37 9.85 -11.86 -48.15
C ASP A 37 9.87 -10.43 -48.73
N LEU A 38 9.93 -9.43 -47.87
CA LEU A 38 9.97 -8.03 -48.24
C LEU A 38 11.26 -7.70 -49.03
N TYR A 39 12.43 -8.19 -48.55
CA TYR A 39 13.70 -8.03 -49.20
C TYR A 39 13.69 -8.71 -50.61
N SER A 40 13.11 -9.90 -50.69
CA SER A 40 12.99 -10.60 -51.99
C SER A 40 12.12 -9.86 -53.02
N LYS A 41 11.12 -9.09 -52.56
CA LYS A 41 10.19 -8.34 -53.41
C LYS A 41 10.68 -6.96 -53.83
N ILE A 42 11.44 -6.28 -52.96
CA ILE A 42 11.79 -4.87 -53.12
C ILE A 42 13.30 -4.71 -53.40
N GLY A 43 14.16 -5.55 -52.83
CA GLY A 43 15.61 -5.46 -52.90
C GLY A 43 16.22 -4.50 -51.91
N ASN A 44 17.36 -3.87 -52.24
CA ASN A 44 18.19 -3.10 -51.30
C ASN A 44 17.69 -1.67 -51.04
N ASP A 45 16.76 -1.13 -51.82
CA ASP A 45 16.25 0.23 -51.62
C ASP A 45 14.82 0.21 -51.09
N LEU A 46 14.70 0.37 -49.78
CA LEU A 46 13.43 0.50 -49.06
C LEU A 46 13.16 1.94 -48.59
N SER A 47 13.95 2.93 -49.04
CA SER A 47 13.83 4.33 -48.59
C SER A 47 12.45 4.95 -48.86
N HIS A 48 11.74 4.50 -49.90
CA HIS A 48 10.39 4.92 -50.26
C HIS A 48 9.28 4.04 -49.64
N THR A 49 9.63 3.21 -48.65
CA THR A 49 8.71 2.28 -47.99
C THR A 49 8.54 2.64 -46.52
N ALA A 50 7.29 2.72 -46.06
CA ALA A 50 6.96 2.80 -44.63
C ALA A 50 6.50 1.45 -44.11
N ILE A 51 7.18 0.89 -43.10
CA ILE A 51 6.73 -0.30 -42.42
C ILE A 51 5.97 0.13 -41.18
N VAL A 52 4.69 -0.21 -41.14
CA VAL A 52 3.74 0.22 -40.13
C VAL A 52 3.49 -0.93 -39.15
N PHE A 53 3.75 -0.70 -37.88
CA PHE A 53 3.54 -1.65 -36.80
C PHE A 53 2.47 -1.15 -35.82
N PRO A 54 1.85 -2.06 -35.03
CA PRO A 54 1.03 -1.65 -33.90
C PRO A 54 1.82 -0.92 -32.80
N ASN A 55 3.14 -1.22 -32.67
CA ASN A 55 4.06 -0.55 -31.74
C ASN A 55 5.45 -0.40 -32.36
N LYS A 56 6.25 0.56 -31.85
CA LYS A 56 7.61 0.84 -32.39
C LYS A 56 8.64 -0.27 -32.22
N ARG A 57 8.50 -1.08 -31.16
CA ARG A 57 9.54 -2.05 -30.76
C ARG A 57 9.77 -3.11 -31.83
N ALA A 58 8.70 -3.58 -32.47
CA ALA A 58 8.79 -4.54 -33.54
C ALA A 58 9.73 -4.06 -34.68
N GLY A 59 9.79 -2.75 -34.93
CA GLY A 59 10.68 -2.16 -35.93
C GLY A 59 12.16 -2.35 -35.60
N LEU A 60 12.56 -2.37 -34.33
CA LEU A 60 13.96 -2.59 -33.93
C LEU A 60 14.41 -4.02 -34.27
N PHE A 61 13.62 -5.01 -33.86
CA PHE A 61 13.89 -6.42 -34.18
C PHE A 61 13.80 -6.68 -35.70
N PHE A 62 12.83 -6.05 -36.35
CA PHE A 62 12.69 -6.17 -37.80
C PHE A 62 13.91 -5.63 -38.53
N ASN A 63 14.45 -4.49 -38.09
CA ASN A 63 15.66 -3.91 -38.73
C ASN A 63 16.87 -4.84 -38.63
N GLU A 64 17.04 -5.55 -37.52
CA GLU A 64 18.09 -6.54 -37.33
C GLU A 64 17.92 -7.73 -38.28
N TYR A 65 16.68 -8.27 -38.38
CA TYR A 65 16.41 -9.35 -39.36
C TYR A 65 16.57 -8.90 -40.80
N LEU A 66 16.19 -7.68 -41.12
CA LEU A 66 16.35 -7.13 -42.49
C LEU A 66 17.83 -6.94 -42.82
N ALA A 67 18.63 -6.44 -41.88
CA ALA A 67 20.07 -6.30 -42.08
C ALA A 67 20.79 -7.65 -42.26
N ALA A 68 20.28 -8.72 -41.63
CA ALA A 68 20.83 -10.07 -41.75
C ALA A 68 20.51 -10.76 -43.10
N GLU A 69 19.60 -10.22 -43.94
CA GLU A 69 19.24 -10.81 -45.23
C GLU A 69 20.24 -10.43 -46.36
N THR A 70 21.16 -9.48 -46.14
CA THR A 70 22.12 -9.03 -47.14
C THR A 70 23.45 -8.59 -46.54
N ASP A 71 24.55 -8.90 -47.26
CA ASP A 71 25.91 -8.42 -46.97
C ASP A 71 26.23 -7.06 -47.65
N HIS A 72 25.28 -6.50 -48.40
CA HIS A 72 25.43 -5.23 -49.11
C HIS A 72 24.75 -4.08 -48.37
N PRO A 73 25.17 -2.83 -48.54
CA PRO A 73 24.48 -1.67 -47.99
C PRO A 73 23.01 -1.64 -48.41
N LEU A 74 22.14 -1.39 -47.45
CA LEU A 74 20.71 -1.35 -47.60
C LEU A 74 20.17 0.03 -47.22
N TRP A 75 19.29 0.62 -48.02
CA TRP A 75 18.55 1.81 -47.67
C TRP A 75 17.37 1.43 -46.81
N SER A 76 17.44 1.84 -45.52
CA SER A 76 16.43 1.48 -44.52
C SER A 76 15.06 2.07 -44.82
N PRO A 77 13.97 1.31 -44.60
CA PRO A 77 12.61 1.84 -44.64
C PRO A 77 12.33 2.76 -43.46
N ALA A 78 11.26 3.52 -43.55
CA ALA A 78 10.75 4.22 -42.38
C ALA A 78 9.97 3.25 -41.49
N TYR A 79 10.31 3.21 -40.20
CA TYR A 79 9.57 2.45 -39.17
C TYR A 79 8.63 3.39 -38.42
N VAL A 80 7.33 3.16 -38.51
CA VAL A 80 6.31 3.99 -37.91
C VAL A 80 5.26 3.13 -37.20
N SER A 81 4.71 3.63 -36.07
CA SER A 81 3.49 3.05 -35.54
C SER A 81 2.27 3.60 -36.25
N ILE A 82 1.14 2.90 -36.17
CA ILE A 82 -0.12 3.37 -36.80
C ILE A 82 -0.54 4.74 -36.26
N SER A 83 -0.40 4.97 -34.95
CA SER A 83 -0.70 6.27 -34.33
C SER A 83 0.21 7.38 -34.86
N GLU A 84 1.53 7.13 -35.00
CA GLU A 84 2.45 8.10 -35.57
C GLU A 84 2.16 8.39 -37.04
N LEU A 85 1.75 7.38 -37.80
CA LEU A 85 1.34 7.59 -39.16
C LEU A 85 0.16 8.54 -39.27
N PHE A 86 -0.87 8.34 -38.47
CA PHE A 86 -2.01 9.26 -38.43
C PHE A 86 -1.62 10.65 -37.94
N HIS A 87 -0.69 10.76 -36.98
CA HIS A 87 -0.17 12.06 -36.52
C HIS A 87 0.58 12.81 -37.61
N GLN A 88 1.34 12.09 -38.43
CA GLN A 88 2.05 12.68 -39.56
C GLN A 88 1.12 13.14 -40.70
N LEU A 89 -0.03 12.46 -40.88
CA LEU A 89 -1.02 12.77 -41.89
C LEU A 89 -2.04 13.85 -41.44
N SER A 90 -2.12 14.13 -40.16
CA SER A 90 -3.09 15.07 -39.60
C SER A 90 -2.58 16.51 -39.63
N SER A 91 -3.48 17.46 -39.93
CA SER A 91 -3.26 18.90 -39.76
C SER A 91 -3.42 19.37 -38.29
N LEU A 92 -4.04 18.55 -37.43
CA LEU A 92 -4.30 18.83 -36.02
C LEU A 92 -3.18 18.22 -35.17
N LYS A 93 -2.89 18.87 -34.05
CA LYS A 93 -1.95 18.35 -33.05
C LYS A 93 -2.71 17.63 -31.93
N LEU A 94 -2.10 16.60 -31.36
CA LEU A 94 -2.67 15.94 -30.18
C LEU A 94 -2.72 16.92 -29.00
N GLY A 95 -3.89 17.11 -28.44
CA GLY A 95 -4.11 17.97 -27.29
C GLY A 95 -3.60 17.37 -26.00
N ASP A 96 -3.20 18.23 -25.07
CA ASP A 96 -2.91 17.81 -23.69
C ASP A 96 -4.17 17.21 -23.05
N PRO A 97 -4.13 15.99 -22.42
CA PRO A 97 -5.31 15.36 -21.84
C PRO A 97 -6.06 16.23 -20.82
N ILE A 98 -5.34 16.97 -19.98
CA ILE A 98 -5.96 17.87 -18.99
C ILE A 98 -6.65 19.03 -19.69
N ARG A 99 -5.98 19.63 -20.68
CA ARG A 99 -6.54 20.71 -21.49
C ARG A 99 -7.77 20.26 -22.27
N LEU A 100 -7.75 19.04 -22.82
CA LEU A 100 -8.91 18.47 -23.49
C LEU A 100 -10.12 18.38 -22.57
N VAL A 101 -9.93 17.94 -21.31
CA VAL A 101 -11.03 17.90 -20.32
C VAL A 101 -11.52 19.33 -19.98
N CYS A 102 -10.61 20.29 -19.85
CA CYS A 102 -11.00 21.68 -19.57
C CYS A 102 -11.81 22.30 -20.71
N GLU A 103 -11.41 22.06 -21.96
CA GLU A 103 -12.15 22.54 -23.14
C GLU A 103 -13.53 21.84 -23.24
N LEU A 104 -13.60 20.55 -22.93
CA LEU A 104 -14.88 19.83 -22.86
C LEU A 104 -15.78 20.40 -21.75
N TYR A 105 -15.22 20.73 -20.59
CA TYR A 105 -15.96 21.32 -19.50
C TYR A 105 -16.59 22.67 -19.87
N LYS A 106 -15.88 23.52 -20.61
CA LYS A 106 -16.43 24.80 -21.11
C LYS A 106 -17.66 24.55 -21.97
N VAL A 107 -17.56 23.65 -22.94
CA VAL A 107 -18.70 23.29 -23.83
C VAL A 107 -19.83 22.66 -23.02
N PHE A 108 -19.51 21.76 -22.09
CA PHE A 108 -20.52 21.15 -21.23
C PHE A 108 -21.32 22.18 -20.44
N ARG A 109 -20.66 23.17 -19.82
CA ARG A 109 -21.34 24.24 -19.10
C ARG A 109 -22.21 25.09 -19.99
N GLU A 110 -21.76 25.42 -21.18
CA GLU A 110 -22.53 26.23 -22.16
C GLU A 110 -23.80 25.49 -22.56
N GLU A 111 -23.71 24.19 -22.91
CA GLU A 111 -24.84 23.39 -23.40
C GLU A 111 -25.84 22.99 -22.30
N THR A 112 -25.33 22.61 -21.12
CA THR A 112 -26.16 22.11 -20.02
C THR A 112 -26.65 23.20 -19.08
N ARG A 113 -25.99 24.36 -19.06
CA ARG A 113 -26.16 25.43 -18.05
C ARG A 113 -25.99 24.90 -16.62
N SER A 114 -25.14 23.90 -16.46
CA SER A 114 -24.87 23.27 -15.16
C SER A 114 -24.03 24.18 -14.29
N GLU A 115 -24.32 24.18 -12.99
CA GLU A 115 -23.51 24.88 -11.97
C GLU A 115 -22.38 24.00 -11.43
N GLU A 116 -22.22 22.79 -11.98
CA GLU A 116 -21.17 21.85 -11.57
C GLU A 116 -19.78 22.47 -11.74
N THR A 117 -18.92 22.17 -10.77
CA THR A 117 -17.55 22.64 -10.80
C THR A 117 -16.69 21.75 -11.70
N LEU A 118 -15.51 22.26 -12.13
CA LEU A 118 -14.55 21.42 -12.84
C LEU A 118 -14.13 20.19 -12.01
N ASP A 119 -14.12 20.31 -10.69
CA ASP A 119 -13.84 19.23 -9.75
C ASP A 119 -14.80 18.05 -9.89
N ASP A 120 -16.09 18.34 -10.01
CA ASP A 120 -17.15 17.35 -10.12
C ASP A 120 -17.19 16.75 -11.52
N PHE A 121 -16.84 17.53 -12.53
CA PHE A 121 -16.88 17.16 -13.94
C PHE A 121 -15.65 16.36 -14.40
N TYR A 122 -14.47 16.53 -13.81
CA TYR A 122 -13.20 16.10 -14.41
C TYR A 122 -13.18 14.63 -14.83
N PHE A 123 -13.56 13.73 -13.93
CA PHE A 123 -13.59 12.28 -14.23
C PHE A 123 -14.61 11.93 -15.33
N TRP A 124 -15.71 12.65 -15.37
CA TRP A 124 -16.72 12.51 -16.40
C TRP A 124 -16.22 13.01 -17.74
N GLY A 125 -15.52 14.12 -17.74
CA GLY A 125 -14.90 14.65 -18.93
C GLY A 125 -13.94 13.66 -19.58
N GLU A 126 -13.12 12.97 -18.80
CA GLU A 126 -12.23 11.94 -19.32
C GLU A 126 -13.00 10.76 -19.93
N LEU A 127 -14.06 10.32 -19.26
CA LEU A 127 -14.91 9.24 -19.74
C LEU A 127 -15.61 9.63 -21.05
N LEU A 128 -16.15 10.84 -21.12
CA LEU A 128 -16.77 11.36 -22.34
C LEU A 128 -15.76 11.47 -23.49
N ILE A 129 -14.55 11.94 -23.23
CA ILE A 129 -13.49 11.99 -24.27
C ILE A 129 -13.17 10.59 -24.76
N SER A 130 -13.10 9.60 -23.88
CA SER A 130 -12.88 8.19 -24.28
C SER A 130 -14.01 7.65 -25.15
N ASP A 131 -15.26 7.98 -24.83
CA ASP A 131 -16.42 7.60 -25.65
C ASP A 131 -16.44 8.33 -27.01
N PHE A 132 -16.11 9.62 -27.04
CA PHE A 132 -16.00 10.39 -28.28
C PHE A 132 -14.83 9.88 -29.15
N ASP A 133 -13.72 9.50 -28.54
CA ASP A 133 -12.58 8.86 -29.20
C ASP A 133 -13.00 7.56 -29.91
N ASP A 134 -13.77 6.71 -29.22
CA ASP A 134 -14.25 5.45 -29.79
C ASP A 134 -15.34 5.69 -30.88
N VAL A 135 -16.21 6.70 -30.71
CA VAL A 135 -17.16 7.15 -31.74
C VAL A 135 -16.43 7.55 -33.03
N ASP A 136 -15.35 8.33 -32.91
CA ASP A 136 -14.58 8.80 -34.04
C ASP A 136 -13.75 7.70 -34.70
N LYS A 137 -13.05 6.85 -33.90
CA LYS A 137 -12.29 5.71 -34.42
C LYS A 137 -13.15 4.69 -35.15
N ASN A 138 -14.44 4.58 -34.76
CA ASN A 138 -15.39 3.70 -35.42
C ASN A 138 -16.27 4.39 -36.47
N LEU A 139 -15.99 5.66 -36.80
CA LEU A 139 -16.73 6.44 -37.80
C LEU A 139 -18.25 6.45 -37.55
N VAL A 140 -18.67 6.42 -36.30
CA VAL A 140 -20.07 6.39 -35.92
C VAL A 140 -20.70 7.75 -36.18
N ASP A 141 -21.92 7.74 -36.69
CA ASP A 141 -22.74 8.94 -36.81
C ASP A 141 -23.28 9.34 -35.44
N ALA A 142 -22.64 10.31 -34.80
CA ALA A 142 -22.97 10.77 -33.45
C ALA A 142 -24.40 11.31 -33.37
N SER A 143 -24.96 11.85 -34.47
CA SER A 143 -26.34 12.35 -34.47
C SER A 143 -27.37 11.22 -34.33
N LYS A 144 -27.10 10.08 -34.99
CA LYS A 144 -27.93 8.87 -34.85
C LYS A 144 -27.70 8.17 -33.54
N LEU A 145 -26.47 8.12 -33.05
CA LEU A 145 -26.14 7.44 -31.81
C LEU A 145 -26.84 8.12 -30.61
N PHE A 146 -26.73 9.44 -30.48
CA PHE A 146 -27.24 10.16 -29.32
C PHE A 146 -28.72 10.52 -29.39
N THR A 147 -29.41 10.28 -30.50
CA THR A 147 -30.87 10.49 -30.61
C THR A 147 -31.71 9.24 -30.35
N ASN A 148 -31.14 8.08 -30.14
CA ASN A 148 -31.88 6.83 -29.93
C ASN A 148 -32.34 6.61 -28.49
N LEU A 149 -33.23 7.50 -28.01
CA LEU A 149 -33.76 7.51 -26.66
C LEU A 149 -34.67 6.31 -26.30
N GLN A 150 -35.31 5.70 -27.28
CA GLN A 150 -36.22 4.59 -27.06
C GLN A 150 -35.48 3.34 -26.60
N GLU A 151 -34.40 3.03 -27.24
CA GLU A 151 -33.52 1.92 -26.87
C GLU A 151 -32.90 2.15 -25.48
N LEU A 152 -32.46 3.38 -25.20
CA LEU A 152 -31.92 3.73 -23.89
C LEU A 152 -32.95 3.59 -22.77
N LYS A 153 -34.20 4.01 -22.97
CA LYS A 153 -35.28 3.78 -22.02
C LYS A 153 -35.50 2.32 -21.72
N ASN A 154 -35.57 1.48 -22.76
CA ASN A 154 -35.76 0.04 -22.59
C ASN A 154 -34.61 -0.63 -21.83
N ILE A 155 -33.38 -0.17 -22.07
CA ILE A 155 -32.19 -0.66 -21.38
C ILE A 155 -32.18 -0.23 -19.91
N MET A 156 -32.53 1.01 -19.61
CA MET A 156 -32.52 1.55 -18.24
C MET A 156 -33.67 1.00 -17.36
N ASP A 157 -34.71 0.45 -17.93
CA ASP A 157 -35.82 -0.18 -17.18
C ASP A 157 -35.42 -1.55 -16.61
N GLY A 158 -34.37 -2.19 -17.11
CA GLY A 158 -33.78 -3.43 -16.57
C GLY A 158 -32.35 -3.20 -16.07
N TYR A 159 -32.15 -2.70 -14.87
CA TYR A 159 -30.87 -2.34 -14.27
C TYR A 159 -29.80 -3.46 -14.17
N ASP A 160 -30.13 -4.69 -14.52
CA ASP A 160 -29.28 -5.87 -14.33
C ASP A 160 -28.02 -5.92 -15.24
N PHE A 161 -27.86 -4.98 -16.16
CA PHE A 161 -26.76 -4.95 -17.13
C PHE A 161 -25.66 -3.93 -16.80
N LEU A 162 -25.87 -3.02 -15.83
CA LEU A 162 -24.83 -2.10 -15.35
C LEU A 162 -23.98 -2.80 -14.29
N ASP A 163 -22.68 -2.84 -14.49
CA ASP A 163 -21.79 -3.27 -13.42
C ASP A 163 -21.72 -2.22 -12.29
N LYS A 164 -21.17 -2.64 -11.14
CA LYS A 164 -21.08 -1.77 -9.96
C LYS A 164 -20.24 -0.50 -10.20
N GLU A 165 -19.25 -0.58 -11.09
CA GLU A 165 -18.40 0.56 -11.44
C GLU A 165 -19.16 1.55 -12.33
N GLN A 166 -19.96 1.07 -13.25
CA GLN A 166 -20.84 1.90 -14.08
C GLN A 166 -21.93 2.57 -13.24
N GLU A 167 -22.51 1.83 -12.28
CA GLU A 167 -23.47 2.39 -11.33
C GLU A 167 -22.80 3.43 -10.40
N GLU A 168 -21.60 3.15 -9.90
CA GLU A 168 -20.83 4.07 -9.07
C GLU A 168 -20.41 5.32 -9.87
N ALA A 169 -19.97 5.11 -11.10
CA ALA A 169 -19.64 6.19 -12.00
C ALA A 169 -20.88 7.10 -12.24
N ILE A 170 -22.01 6.57 -12.62
CA ILE A 170 -23.26 7.32 -12.76
C ILE A 170 -23.66 8.00 -11.44
N ARG A 171 -23.42 7.35 -10.32
CA ARG A 171 -23.72 7.87 -9.00
C ARG A 171 -22.81 9.05 -8.63
N GLN A 172 -21.53 9.00 -8.94
CA GLN A 172 -20.58 10.10 -8.67
C GLN A 172 -20.90 11.38 -9.48
N PHE A 173 -21.36 11.24 -10.70
CA PHE A 173 -21.80 12.39 -11.50
C PHE A 173 -22.96 13.14 -10.86
N PHE A 174 -23.87 12.39 -10.23
CA PHE A 174 -25.04 12.95 -9.59
C PHE A 174 -24.89 13.05 -8.06
N LEU A 175 -23.68 13.20 -7.54
CA LEU A 175 -23.32 13.21 -6.10
C LEU A 175 -24.09 14.24 -5.25
N ASN A 176 -24.77 15.21 -5.85
CA ASN A 176 -25.66 16.16 -5.16
C ASN A 176 -27.08 15.61 -4.94
N PHE A 177 -27.35 14.34 -5.24
CA PHE A 177 -28.69 13.75 -5.15
C PHE A 177 -28.76 12.64 -4.14
N SER A 178 -29.76 12.69 -3.26
CA SER A 178 -30.03 11.65 -2.30
C SER A 178 -30.38 10.33 -3.01
N ILE A 179 -29.75 9.26 -2.53
CA ILE A 179 -29.83 7.89 -3.07
C ILE A 179 -31.26 7.33 -3.15
N GLU A 180 -32.20 7.98 -2.49
CA GLU A 180 -33.60 7.49 -2.40
C GLU A 180 -34.46 7.74 -3.64
N LYS A 181 -33.99 8.53 -4.63
CA LYS A 181 -34.78 8.85 -5.83
C LYS A 181 -34.14 8.33 -7.12
N ARG A 182 -34.16 7.02 -7.32
CA ARG A 182 -33.73 6.37 -8.58
C ARG A 182 -34.34 6.98 -9.84
N THR A 183 -35.55 7.54 -9.77
CA THR A 183 -36.26 8.19 -10.87
C THR A 183 -35.64 9.53 -11.29
N GLU A 184 -35.05 10.29 -10.39
CA GLU A 184 -34.41 11.58 -10.72
C GLU A 184 -33.06 11.40 -11.41
N LEU A 185 -32.26 10.41 -10.98
CA LEU A 185 -31.01 10.05 -11.64
C LEU A 185 -31.23 9.66 -13.09
N LYS A 186 -32.27 8.87 -13.33
CA LYS A 186 -32.69 8.40 -14.65
C LYS A 186 -33.11 9.56 -15.58
N ALA A 187 -33.91 10.49 -15.07
CA ALA A 187 -34.34 11.68 -15.82
C ALA A 187 -33.14 12.59 -16.18
N LYS A 188 -32.20 12.75 -15.26
CA LYS A 188 -30.98 13.55 -15.50
C LYS A 188 -30.03 12.91 -16.50
N PHE A 189 -29.84 11.60 -16.42
CA PHE A 189 -29.05 10.89 -17.41
C PHE A 189 -29.66 11.03 -18.81
N ILE A 190 -30.97 10.87 -18.96
CA ILE A 190 -31.67 11.04 -20.25
C ILE A 190 -31.52 12.49 -20.75
N SER A 191 -31.71 13.46 -19.87
CA SER A 191 -31.53 14.88 -20.21
C SER A 191 -30.11 15.24 -20.66
N LEU A 192 -29.10 14.60 -20.03
CA LEU A 192 -27.70 14.72 -20.46
C LEU A 192 -27.47 14.04 -21.80
N TRP A 193 -28.04 12.83 -21.97
CA TRP A 193 -27.89 12.05 -23.21
C TRP A 193 -28.38 12.82 -24.43
N ASP A 194 -29.51 13.51 -24.31
CA ASP A 194 -30.09 14.34 -25.36
C ASP A 194 -29.15 15.47 -25.81
N LYS A 195 -28.29 15.95 -24.91
CA LYS A 195 -27.31 17.02 -25.18
C LYS A 195 -25.97 16.54 -25.64
N LEU A 196 -25.66 15.22 -25.48
CA LEU A 196 -24.33 14.70 -25.82
C LEU A 196 -23.97 14.89 -27.29
N GLY A 197 -24.97 14.83 -28.20
CA GLY A 197 -24.76 15.08 -29.62
C GLY A 197 -24.32 16.52 -29.90
N ASP A 198 -24.90 17.49 -29.20
CA ASP A 198 -24.55 18.91 -29.33
C ASP A 198 -23.20 19.20 -28.69
N ILE A 199 -22.95 18.65 -27.48
CA ILE A 199 -21.67 18.73 -26.78
C ILE A 199 -20.55 18.18 -27.67
N TYR A 200 -20.72 17.00 -28.26
CA TYR A 200 -19.76 16.40 -29.17
C TYR A 200 -19.44 17.28 -30.37
N ARG A 201 -20.46 17.84 -31.05
CA ARG A 201 -20.29 18.70 -32.21
C ARG A 201 -19.58 20.01 -31.87
N HIS A 202 -20.00 20.68 -30.80
CA HIS A 202 -19.40 21.95 -30.37
C HIS A 202 -18.00 21.75 -29.87
N TYR A 203 -17.74 20.65 -29.15
CA TYR A 203 -16.40 20.29 -28.66
C TYR A 203 -15.42 20.08 -29.83
N ARG A 204 -15.77 19.27 -30.82
CA ARG A 204 -14.95 19.07 -32.03
C ARG A 204 -14.69 20.39 -32.77
N THR A 205 -15.72 21.23 -32.89
CA THR A 205 -15.59 22.55 -33.53
C THR A 205 -14.61 23.47 -32.79
N ASN A 206 -14.69 23.51 -31.49
CA ASN A 206 -13.79 24.31 -30.65
C ASN A 206 -12.34 23.78 -30.70
N LEU A 207 -12.13 22.48 -30.59
CA LEU A 207 -10.82 21.88 -30.71
C LEU A 207 -10.20 22.13 -32.08
N SER A 208 -10.99 22.05 -33.16
CA SER A 208 -10.53 22.35 -34.53
C SER A 208 -10.06 23.80 -34.65
N LYS A 209 -10.79 24.78 -34.07
CA LYS A 209 -10.38 26.21 -34.04
C LYS A 209 -9.06 26.40 -33.28
N LEU A 210 -8.82 25.61 -32.23
CA LEU A 210 -7.58 25.65 -31.45
C LEU A 210 -6.42 24.88 -32.13
N GLY A 211 -6.67 24.18 -33.22
CA GLY A 211 -5.67 23.35 -33.92
C GLY A 211 -5.26 22.10 -33.16
N ILE A 212 -6.06 21.66 -32.19
CA ILE A 212 -5.82 20.46 -31.36
C ILE A 212 -6.94 19.45 -31.52
N ALA A 213 -6.66 18.19 -31.16
CA ALA A 213 -7.63 17.09 -31.19
C ALA A 213 -7.30 16.01 -30.16
N TYR A 214 -8.28 15.22 -29.74
CA TYR A 214 -8.04 13.87 -29.21
C TYR A 214 -7.79 12.88 -30.34
N GLU A 215 -7.25 11.71 -30.04
CA GLU A 215 -6.71 10.80 -31.06
C GLU A 215 -7.75 10.35 -32.09
N GLY A 216 -8.94 9.93 -31.66
CA GLY A 216 -10.02 9.51 -32.56
C GLY A 216 -10.50 10.63 -33.48
N MET A 217 -10.62 11.87 -33.00
CA MET A 217 -10.93 13.02 -33.81
C MET A 217 -9.87 13.28 -34.89
N MET A 218 -8.60 13.11 -34.51
CA MET A 218 -7.50 13.21 -35.46
C MET A 218 -7.59 12.15 -36.56
N TYR A 219 -7.85 10.90 -36.15
CA TYR A 219 -8.01 9.78 -37.11
C TYR A 219 -9.16 10.01 -38.07
N ARG A 220 -10.31 10.45 -37.59
CA ARG A 220 -11.47 10.77 -38.44
C ARG A 220 -11.15 11.94 -39.37
N ASN A 221 -10.49 13.00 -38.86
CA ASN A 221 -10.10 14.14 -39.67
C ASN A 221 -9.17 13.75 -40.85
N VAL A 222 -8.19 12.89 -40.60
CA VAL A 222 -7.33 12.32 -41.65
C VAL A 222 -8.18 11.64 -42.73
N MET A 223 -9.15 10.79 -42.33
CA MET A 223 -10.00 10.07 -43.27
C MET A 223 -10.95 10.95 -44.09
N GLU A 224 -11.32 12.11 -43.54
CA GLU A 224 -12.15 13.09 -44.23
C GLU A 224 -11.35 13.93 -45.25
N GLN A 225 -10.01 14.07 -45.10
CA GLN A 225 -9.15 14.94 -45.87
C GLN A 225 -8.08 14.20 -46.69
N LEU A 226 -7.97 12.85 -46.56
CA LEU A 226 -6.89 12.06 -47.15
C LEU A 226 -6.92 12.07 -48.66
N ASP A 227 -5.84 12.56 -49.26
CA ASP A 227 -5.54 12.36 -50.67
C ASP A 227 -4.39 11.35 -50.83
N THR A 228 -4.70 10.19 -51.43
CA THR A 228 -3.73 9.11 -51.62
C THR A 228 -2.60 9.47 -52.63
N ASN A 229 -2.78 10.53 -53.41
CA ASN A 229 -1.76 10.99 -54.38
C ASN A 229 -0.64 11.80 -53.69
N HIS A 230 -0.92 12.40 -52.54
CA HIS A 230 0.03 13.24 -51.83
C HIS A 230 0.67 12.54 -50.60
N LEU A 231 0.66 11.21 -50.59
CA LEU A 231 1.29 10.44 -49.52
C LEU A 231 2.81 10.43 -49.67
N ARG A 232 3.53 10.51 -48.56
CA ARG A 232 5.00 10.63 -48.50
C ARG A 232 5.74 9.41 -49.03
N TYR A 233 5.18 8.20 -48.83
CA TYR A 233 5.81 6.94 -49.22
C TYR A 233 5.06 6.30 -50.40
N ASP A 234 5.78 5.59 -51.23
CA ASP A 234 5.21 4.85 -52.38
C ASP A 234 4.52 3.57 -51.94
N ARG A 235 5.01 2.99 -50.81
CA ARG A 235 4.50 1.74 -50.27
C ARG A 235 4.34 1.81 -48.77
N TYR A 236 3.24 1.23 -48.27
CA TYR A 236 2.93 1.07 -46.87
C TYR A 236 2.79 -0.42 -46.56
N VAL A 237 3.62 -0.94 -45.65
CA VAL A 237 3.68 -2.35 -45.30
C VAL A 237 3.12 -2.51 -43.88
N PHE A 238 1.95 -3.08 -43.76
CA PHE A 238 1.27 -3.29 -42.46
C PHE A 238 1.65 -4.64 -41.89
N VAL A 239 2.26 -4.68 -40.70
CA VAL A 239 2.84 -5.90 -40.16
C VAL A 239 2.28 -6.18 -38.77
N GLY A 240 1.66 -7.37 -38.57
CA GLY A 240 1.28 -7.93 -37.31
C GLY A 240 0.13 -7.22 -36.57
N PHE A 241 -0.81 -6.68 -37.33
CA PHE A 241 -2.08 -6.17 -36.80
C PHE A 241 -3.04 -7.33 -36.49
N ASN A 242 -4.02 -7.08 -35.62
CA ASN A 242 -5.08 -8.03 -35.33
C ASN A 242 -6.46 -7.35 -35.41
N VAL A 243 -6.91 -6.66 -34.39
CA VAL A 243 -8.17 -5.93 -34.42
C VAL A 243 -7.95 -4.58 -35.04
N LEU A 244 -8.75 -4.26 -36.06
CA LEU A 244 -8.78 -2.97 -36.71
C LEU A 244 -10.06 -2.23 -36.36
N ASN A 245 -9.96 -0.94 -36.02
CA ASN A 245 -11.11 -0.07 -35.99
C ASN A 245 -11.59 0.30 -37.40
N LYS A 246 -12.76 0.94 -37.51
CA LYS A 246 -13.30 1.28 -38.84
C LYS A 246 -12.48 2.30 -39.59
N VAL A 247 -11.81 3.24 -38.91
CA VAL A 247 -10.88 4.18 -39.52
C VAL A 247 -9.72 3.44 -40.16
N GLU A 248 -9.07 2.56 -39.40
CA GLU A 248 -7.94 1.77 -39.89
C GLU A 248 -8.34 0.85 -41.06
N THR A 249 -9.49 0.17 -40.92
CA THR A 249 -10.03 -0.67 -41.99
C THR A 249 -10.25 0.12 -43.29
N LYS A 250 -10.85 1.32 -43.20
CA LYS A 250 -11.08 2.18 -44.35
C LYS A 250 -9.77 2.73 -44.89
N PHE A 251 -8.84 3.11 -44.06
CA PHE A 251 -7.50 3.57 -44.48
C PHE A 251 -6.73 2.48 -45.23
N PHE A 252 -6.70 1.26 -44.67
CA PHE A 252 -6.05 0.12 -45.32
C PHE A 252 -6.68 -0.17 -46.70
N LYS A 253 -7.99 -0.09 -46.79
CA LYS A 253 -8.71 -0.31 -48.07
C LYS A 253 -8.36 0.74 -49.09
N LEU A 254 -8.31 2.03 -48.74
CA LEU A 254 -7.93 3.10 -49.64
C LEU A 254 -6.50 2.92 -50.20
N LEU A 255 -5.56 2.51 -49.32
CA LEU A 255 -4.18 2.25 -49.76
C LEU A 255 -4.06 0.98 -50.61
N GLN A 256 -4.86 -0.04 -50.34
CA GLN A 256 -4.94 -1.25 -51.14
C GLN A 256 -5.48 -0.93 -52.54
N ASP A 257 -6.56 -0.19 -52.62
CA ASP A 257 -7.18 0.21 -53.88
C ASP A 257 -6.27 1.14 -54.71
N ALA A 258 -5.40 1.92 -54.02
CA ALA A 258 -4.37 2.72 -54.66
C ALA A 258 -3.11 1.91 -55.06
N GLY A 259 -3.06 0.62 -54.78
CA GLY A 259 -1.91 -0.25 -55.04
C GLY A 259 -0.68 0.04 -54.19
N LYS A 260 -0.86 0.73 -53.06
CA LYS A 260 0.23 1.20 -52.15
C LYS A 260 0.36 0.38 -50.87
N ALA A 261 -0.44 -0.66 -50.62
CA ALA A 261 -0.43 -1.43 -49.40
C ALA A 261 0.03 -2.88 -49.58
N LEU A 262 0.82 -3.37 -48.63
CA LEU A 262 1.15 -4.78 -48.42
C LEU A 262 0.79 -5.18 -47.03
N PHE A 263 0.26 -6.40 -46.82
CA PHE A 263 -0.25 -6.86 -45.52
C PHE A 263 0.44 -8.14 -45.07
N TYR A 264 0.96 -8.17 -43.87
CA TYR A 264 1.56 -9.32 -43.22
C TYR A 264 0.85 -9.57 -41.90
N TRP A 265 -0.01 -10.58 -41.89
CA TRP A 265 -0.77 -11.00 -40.71
C TRP A 265 -0.05 -12.16 -40.00
N ASP A 266 0.04 -12.11 -38.67
CA ASP A 266 0.58 -13.20 -37.87
C ASP A 266 -0.56 -14.00 -37.25
N TYR A 267 -0.64 -15.29 -37.55
CA TYR A 267 -1.69 -16.17 -37.00
C TYR A 267 -1.21 -17.62 -37.04
N ASP A 268 -2.03 -18.54 -36.52
CA ASP A 268 -1.84 -19.97 -36.68
C ASP A 268 -3.14 -20.64 -37.09
N VAL A 269 -3.01 -21.67 -37.91
CA VAL A 269 -4.13 -22.47 -38.41
C VAL A 269 -4.92 -23.12 -37.29
N CYS A 270 -4.29 -23.45 -36.13
CA CYS A 270 -4.97 -24.06 -35.00
C CYS A 270 -6.13 -23.23 -34.46
N TYR A 271 -6.03 -21.90 -34.44
CA TYR A 271 -7.10 -21.05 -33.94
C TYR A 271 -7.87 -20.30 -35.05
N THR A 272 -7.52 -20.49 -36.31
CA THR A 272 -8.26 -19.96 -37.47
C THR A 272 -9.07 -21.02 -38.21
N THR A 273 -8.72 -22.31 -38.09
CA THR A 273 -9.42 -23.42 -38.78
C THR A 273 -9.79 -24.55 -37.83
N LEU A 274 -10.49 -24.25 -36.74
CA LEU A 274 -10.98 -25.31 -35.85
C LEU A 274 -11.88 -26.30 -36.61
N PRO A 275 -11.67 -27.60 -36.42
CA PRO A 275 -12.54 -28.60 -37.02
C PRO A 275 -13.98 -28.35 -36.60
N ARG A 276 -14.89 -28.41 -37.53
CA ARG A 276 -16.34 -28.25 -37.37
C ARG A 276 -16.87 -29.19 -36.26
N LEU A 277 -16.82 -28.76 -35.04
CA LEU A 277 -17.64 -29.34 -33.97
C LEU A 277 -18.97 -28.64 -34.02
N GLN A 278 -19.93 -29.37 -34.59
CA GLN A 278 -21.38 -29.16 -34.59
C GLN A 278 -21.93 -27.72 -34.46
N THR A 279 -22.74 -27.35 -35.44
CA THR A 279 -23.49 -26.11 -35.64
C THR A 279 -23.95 -25.37 -34.37
N PRO A 280 -23.70 -24.05 -34.23
CA PRO A 280 -23.07 -23.13 -35.19
C PRO A 280 -21.53 -23.19 -35.14
N PRO A 281 -20.83 -22.73 -36.19
CA PRO A 281 -19.37 -22.81 -36.24
C PRO A 281 -18.79 -21.97 -35.08
N TYR A 282 -18.21 -22.66 -34.11
CA TYR A 282 -17.45 -22.01 -33.02
C TYR A 282 -16.15 -21.45 -33.63
N THR A 283 -15.99 -20.15 -33.60
CA THR A 283 -14.74 -19.48 -34.00
C THR A 283 -13.92 -19.28 -32.73
N HIS A 284 -12.67 -19.73 -32.73
CA HIS A 284 -11.77 -19.48 -31.60
C HIS A 284 -11.56 -17.96 -31.43
N GLU A 285 -11.68 -17.43 -30.21
CA GLU A 285 -11.61 -15.99 -29.92
C GLU A 285 -10.34 -15.34 -30.52
N ALA A 286 -9.19 -15.99 -30.44
CA ALA A 286 -7.93 -15.48 -30.98
C ALA A 286 -7.92 -15.32 -32.51
N GLY A 287 -8.74 -16.10 -33.24
CA GLY A 287 -8.79 -16.11 -34.70
C GLY A 287 -9.85 -15.22 -35.32
N GLU A 288 -10.83 -14.75 -34.51
CA GLU A 288 -12.02 -14.08 -35.03
C GLU A 288 -11.73 -12.88 -35.94
N PHE A 289 -10.93 -11.95 -35.48
CA PHE A 289 -10.60 -10.72 -36.25
C PHE A 289 -9.59 -10.98 -37.34
N ILE A 290 -8.64 -11.89 -37.16
CA ILE A 290 -7.70 -12.29 -38.20
C ILE A 290 -8.42 -12.86 -39.40
N LEU A 291 -9.42 -13.73 -39.21
CA LEU A 291 -10.23 -14.29 -40.30
C LEU A 291 -10.96 -13.20 -41.11
N ARG A 292 -11.52 -12.21 -40.44
CA ARG A 292 -12.16 -11.06 -41.07
C ARG A 292 -11.16 -10.25 -41.88
N ASN A 293 -9.98 -10.01 -41.30
CA ASN A 293 -8.93 -9.25 -42.01
C ASN A 293 -8.37 -9.99 -43.22
N LEU A 294 -8.09 -11.29 -43.12
CA LEU A 294 -7.58 -12.10 -44.22
C LEU A 294 -8.53 -12.13 -45.42
N SER A 295 -9.85 -12.06 -45.20
CA SER A 295 -10.85 -12.01 -46.27
C SER A 295 -10.79 -10.68 -47.04
N SER A 296 -10.46 -9.57 -46.37
CA SER A 296 -10.42 -8.22 -46.97
C SER A 296 -9.01 -7.82 -47.47
N PHE A 297 -7.98 -8.27 -46.76
CA PHE A 297 -6.60 -7.89 -46.94
C PHE A 297 -5.71 -9.15 -47.00
N PRO A 298 -5.45 -9.72 -48.19
CA PRO A 298 -4.69 -10.97 -48.37
C PRO A 298 -3.29 -10.87 -47.74
N ASN A 299 -2.88 -11.92 -47.01
CA ASN A 299 -1.53 -12.03 -46.46
C ASN A 299 -0.51 -12.24 -47.58
N GLN A 300 0.65 -11.62 -47.46
CA GLN A 300 1.75 -11.77 -48.40
C GLN A 300 2.56 -13.05 -48.19
N LEU A 301 2.58 -13.61 -46.96
CA LEU A 301 3.23 -14.87 -46.66
C LEU A 301 2.33 -16.07 -47.00
N PRO A 302 2.90 -17.22 -47.41
CA PRO A 302 2.13 -18.41 -47.70
C PRO A 302 1.56 -19.05 -46.45
N GLU A 303 0.39 -19.71 -46.57
CA GLU A 303 -0.31 -20.37 -45.43
C GLU A 303 0.57 -21.42 -44.72
N THR A 304 1.53 -22.03 -45.44
CA THR A 304 2.46 -23.02 -44.85
C THR A 304 3.36 -22.46 -43.76
N ALA A 305 3.48 -21.13 -43.64
CA ALA A 305 4.22 -20.45 -42.57
C ALA A 305 3.46 -20.41 -41.23
N PHE A 306 2.18 -20.78 -41.22
CA PHE A 306 1.25 -20.55 -40.10
C PHE A 306 0.67 -21.82 -39.49
N ASP A 307 1.37 -22.95 -39.55
CA ASP A 307 1.02 -24.22 -38.92
C ASP A 307 2.12 -24.64 -37.91
N VAL A 308 2.42 -23.75 -36.95
CA VAL A 308 3.50 -23.93 -35.95
C VAL A 308 3.00 -24.44 -34.62
N MET A 309 1.74 -24.17 -34.25
CA MET A 309 1.13 -24.67 -33.04
C MET A 309 1.00 -26.22 -33.02
N ARG A 310 1.00 -26.90 -34.16
CA ARG A 310 1.00 -28.36 -34.23
C ARG A 310 2.33 -29.01 -33.89
N LYS A 311 3.39 -28.23 -33.86
CA LYS A 311 4.75 -28.76 -33.53
C LYS A 311 4.82 -29.08 -32.04
N PRO A 312 5.63 -30.07 -31.63
CA PRO A 312 5.82 -30.42 -30.24
C PRO A 312 6.34 -29.22 -29.43
N LYS A 313 5.76 -29.02 -28.25
CA LYS A 313 6.16 -27.95 -27.29
C LYS A 313 6.31 -28.55 -25.91
N ASN A 314 7.22 -28.01 -25.12
CA ASN A 314 7.35 -28.32 -23.71
C ASN A 314 6.59 -27.26 -22.91
N ILE A 315 5.40 -27.58 -22.42
CA ILE A 315 4.55 -26.64 -21.68
C ILE A 315 4.41 -27.11 -20.23
N ARG A 316 4.74 -26.22 -19.29
CA ARG A 316 4.63 -26.45 -17.86
C ARG A 316 3.70 -25.42 -17.22
N TYR A 317 2.78 -25.88 -16.39
CA TYR A 317 1.95 -25.07 -15.52
C TYR A 317 2.48 -25.17 -14.10
N ILE A 318 2.74 -24.04 -13.49
CA ILE A 318 3.28 -23.98 -12.12
C ILE A 318 2.32 -23.16 -11.25
N SER A 319 1.73 -23.85 -10.28
CA SER A 319 0.93 -23.22 -9.24
C SER A 319 1.85 -22.65 -8.15
N SER A 320 1.67 -21.39 -7.81
CA SER A 320 2.47 -20.72 -6.80
C SER A 320 1.58 -20.18 -5.66
N PRO A 321 1.99 -20.32 -4.39
CA PRO A 321 1.22 -19.78 -3.28
C PRO A 321 1.25 -18.26 -3.18
N THR A 322 2.26 -17.59 -3.76
CA THR A 322 2.40 -16.13 -3.75
C THR A 322 3.08 -15.64 -5.02
N GLU A 323 2.83 -14.38 -5.40
CA GLU A 323 3.53 -13.75 -6.51
C GLU A 323 5.05 -13.64 -6.28
N ASN A 324 5.48 -13.38 -5.04
CA ASN A 324 6.90 -13.32 -4.69
C ASN A 324 7.60 -14.68 -4.86
N ALA A 325 6.89 -15.80 -4.63
CA ALA A 325 7.43 -17.13 -4.90
C ALA A 325 7.66 -17.35 -6.40
N GLN A 326 6.82 -16.79 -7.26
CA GLN A 326 7.03 -16.82 -8.71
C GLN A 326 8.33 -16.08 -9.10
N ALA A 327 8.58 -14.91 -8.52
CA ALA A 327 9.82 -14.18 -8.77
C ALA A 327 11.06 -14.96 -8.32
N ARG A 328 10.98 -15.63 -7.17
CA ARG A 328 12.08 -16.47 -6.65
C ARG A 328 12.34 -17.75 -7.44
N TYR A 329 11.40 -18.19 -8.25
CA TYR A 329 11.57 -19.32 -9.15
C TYR A 329 12.41 -18.95 -10.39
N LEU A 330 12.47 -17.67 -10.74
CA LEU A 330 13.15 -17.19 -11.94
C LEU A 330 14.62 -17.66 -12.06
N PRO A 331 15.48 -17.63 -11.04
CA PRO A 331 16.86 -18.14 -11.12
C PRO A 331 16.93 -19.60 -11.57
N GLN A 332 16.05 -20.44 -11.03
CA GLN A 332 15.99 -21.85 -11.40
C GLN A 332 15.58 -22.01 -12.87
N TRP A 333 14.58 -21.26 -13.32
CA TRP A 333 14.17 -21.28 -14.72
C TRP A 333 15.30 -20.80 -15.65
N ILE A 334 16.02 -19.74 -15.30
CA ILE A 334 17.18 -19.25 -16.05
C ILE A 334 18.25 -20.35 -16.15
N GLU A 335 18.61 -20.98 -15.03
CA GLU A 335 19.56 -22.09 -15.02
C GLU A 335 19.12 -23.24 -15.93
N GLU A 336 17.83 -23.61 -15.92
CA GLU A 336 17.28 -24.67 -16.76
C GLU A 336 17.40 -24.35 -18.26
N VAL A 337 17.09 -23.11 -18.68
CA VAL A 337 17.13 -22.74 -20.10
C VAL A 337 18.55 -22.46 -20.59
N THR A 338 19.47 -22.04 -19.71
CA THR A 338 20.87 -21.73 -20.06
C THR A 338 21.81 -22.94 -19.93
N ARG A 339 21.40 -23.97 -19.20
CA ARG A 339 22.23 -25.20 -18.97
C ARG A 339 22.79 -25.86 -20.23
N HIS A 340 22.14 -25.67 -21.37
CA HIS A 340 22.51 -26.24 -22.63
C HIS A 340 23.33 -25.32 -23.50
N TYR A 341 23.73 -24.15 -23.01
CA TYR A 341 24.61 -23.25 -23.75
C TYR A 341 26.05 -23.72 -23.63
N PRO A 342 26.76 -23.96 -24.76
CA PRO A 342 28.18 -24.33 -24.73
C PRO A 342 29.01 -23.20 -24.06
N THR A 343 29.97 -23.59 -23.26
CA THR A 343 30.85 -22.67 -22.52
C THR A 343 31.91 -21.98 -23.40
N GLU A 344 32.09 -22.40 -24.65
CA GLU A 344 33.15 -21.92 -25.55
C GLU A 344 32.63 -21.08 -26.75
N GLU A 345 31.46 -20.47 -26.62
CA GLU A 345 30.89 -19.65 -27.68
C GLU A 345 31.43 -18.21 -27.70
N SER A 346 31.41 -17.61 -28.89
CA SER A 346 31.74 -16.19 -29.05
C SER A 346 30.72 -15.31 -28.35
N GLN A 347 31.12 -14.13 -27.89
CA GLN A 347 30.23 -13.20 -27.16
C GLN A 347 28.97 -12.86 -27.98
N SER A 348 29.06 -12.73 -29.31
CA SER A 348 27.92 -12.47 -30.19
C SER A 348 26.92 -13.63 -30.28
N GLU A 349 27.39 -14.88 -30.20
CA GLU A 349 26.51 -16.06 -30.19
C GLU A 349 25.79 -16.20 -28.87
N GLN A 350 26.46 -15.85 -27.77
CA GLN A 350 25.85 -15.83 -26.43
C GLN A 350 24.77 -14.75 -26.34
N GLU A 351 25.02 -13.54 -26.81
CA GLU A 351 24.04 -12.45 -26.88
C GLU A 351 22.81 -12.83 -27.72
N THR A 352 23.01 -13.53 -28.86
CA THR A 352 21.90 -14.02 -29.67
C THR A 352 21.03 -15.03 -28.96
N LYS A 353 21.62 -15.94 -28.15
CA LYS A 353 20.88 -16.94 -27.39
C LYS A 353 20.17 -16.33 -26.17
N GLU A 354 20.73 -15.32 -25.54
CA GLU A 354 20.07 -14.59 -24.46
C GLU A 354 18.76 -13.91 -24.94
N LYS A 355 18.71 -13.39 -26.18
CA LYS A 355 17.52 -12.78 -26.81
C LYS A 355 16.39 -13.78 -27.03
N GLU A 356 16.67 -15.07 -27.10
CA GLU A 356 15.66 -16.11 -27.26
C GLU A 356 14.83 -16.35 -25.98
N ASN A 357 15.22 -15.72 -24.85
CA ASN A 357 14.58 -15.87 -23.54
C ASN A 357 13.73 -14.66 -23.20
N ALA A 358 12.48 -14.90 -22.83
CA ALA A 358 11.58 -13.84 -22.38
C ALA A 358 10.90 -14.16 -21.05
N VAL A 359 10.88 -13.17 -20.18
CA VAL A 359 10.13 -13.12 -18.92
C VAL A 359 8.97 -12.14 -19.12
N VAL A 360 7.74 -12.66 -19.12
CA VAL A 360 6.54 -11.86 -19.39
C VAL A 360 5.72 -11.72 -18.11
N LEU A 361 5.39 -10.50 -17.76
CA LEU A 361 4.65 -10.15 -16.55
C LEU A 361 3.21 -9.76 -16.89
N CYS A 362 2.23 -10.54 -16.41
CA CYS A 362 0.83 -10.15 -16.49
C CYS A 362 0.50 -9.09 -15.40
N ASN A 363 1.19 -9.17 -14.26
CA ASN A 363 1.17 -8.14 -13.21
C ASN A 363 2.51 -7.39 -13.21
N GLU A 364 2.51 -6.15 -13.71
CA GLU A 364 3.71 -5.31 -13.83
C GLU A 364 4.31 -4.93 -12.46
N ALA A 365 3.54 -5.04 -11.37
CA ALA A 365 4.04 -4.79 -10.01
C ALA A 365 5.15 -5.78 -9.58
N LEU A 366 5.27 -6.93 -10.27
CA LEU A 366 6.34 -7.90 -10.04
C LEU A 366 7.70 -7.48 -10.61
N LEU A 367 7.80 -6.38 -11.33
CA LEU A 367 9.04 -5.97 -11.96
C LEU A 367 10.21 -5.89 -10.97
N LEU A 368 10.06 -5.23 -9.83
CA LEU A 368 11.12 -5.12 -8.82
C LEU A 368 11.53 -6.48 -8.23
N PRO A 369 10.62 -7.32 -7.72
CA PRO A 369 10.95 -8.67 -7.29
C PRO A 369 11.70 -9.48 -8.35
N ILE A 370 11.32 -9.35 -9.62
CA ILE A 370 11.97 -10.03 -10.74
C ILE A 370 13.39 -9.52 -10.94
N LEU A 371 13.61 -8.21 -11.01
CA LEU A 371 14.94 -7.63 -11.17
C LEU A 371 15.90 -8.04 -10.05
N HIS A 372 15.42 -8.10 -8.82
CA HIS A 372 16.21 -8.59 -7.68
C HIS A 372 16.44 -10.11 -7.66
N SER A 373 15.68 -10.85 -8.45
CA SER A 373 15.81 -12.31 -8.54
C SER A 373 16.67 -12.77 -9.71
N ILE A 374 17.04 -11.88 -10.63
CA ILE A 374 17.92 -12.21 -11.74
C ILE A 374 19.33 -12.50 -11.21
N PRO A 375 19.92 -13.66 -11.55
CA PRO A 375 21.27 -13.99 -11.12
C PRO A 375 22.33 -13.02 -11.69
N PRO A 376 23.41 -12.71 -10.93
CA PRO A 376 24.46 -11.80 -11.38
C PRO A 376 25.21 -12.27 -12.64
N GLU A 377 25.11 -13.56 -12.95
CA GLU A 377 25.71 -14.17 -14.15
C GLU A 377 25.04 -13.75 -15.45
N VAL A 378 23.77 -13.31 -15.39
CA VAL A 378 23.03 -12.74 -16.53
C VAL A 378 23.43 -11.29 -16.71
N LYS A 379 24.32 -11.05 -17.67
CA LYS A 379 24.91 -9.71 -17.85
C LYS A 379 23.99 -8.73 -18.57
N ASN A 380 23.23 -9.24 -19.55
CA ASN A 380 22.41 -8.41 -20.42
C ASN A 380 20.93 -8.69 -20.19
N VAL A 381 20.23 -7.71 -19.64
CA VAL A 381 18.79 -7.77 -19.41
C VAL A 381 18.15 -6.50 -19.98
N ASN A 382 17.23 -6.68 -20.90
CA ASN A 382 16.45 -5.58 -21.44
C ASN A 382 15.08 -5.53 -20.78
N VAL A 383 14.83 -4.48 -20.01
CA VAL A 383 13.54 -4.22 -19.36
C VAL A 383 12.75 -3.26 -20.24
N THR A 384 11.62 -3.72 -20.73
CA THR A 384 10.83 -2.97 -21.71
C THR A 384 9.66 -2.21 -21.09
N MET A 385 9.26 -2.62 -19.90
CA MET A 385 8.27 -1.90 -19.10
C MET A 385 8.93 -0.70 -18.44
N GLY A 386 8.22 0.42 -18.38
CA GLY A 386 8.69 1.53 -17.57
C GLY A 386 8.55 1.21 -16.07
N PHE A 387 9.48 1.71 -15.27
CA PHE A 387 9.36 1.63 -13.81
C PHE A 387 8.25 2.56 -13.32
N PRO A 388 7.25 2.07 -12.57
CA PRO A 388 6.16 2.93 -12.10
C PRO A 388 6.68 4.05 -11.20
N LEU A 389 6.40 5.30 -11.56
CA LEU A 389 6.81 6.48 -10.77
C LEU A 389 6.25 6.41 -9.35
N ALA A 390 5.07 5.81 -9.18
CA ALA A 390 4.43 5.59 -7.88
C ALA A 390 5.25 4.72 -6.89
N GLN A 391 6.21 3.94 -7.38
CA GLN A 391 7.09 3.11 -6.56
C GLN A 391 8.42 3.80 -6.20
N THR A 392 8.58 5.06 -6.58
CA THR A 392 9.80 5.83 -6.29
C THR A 392 9.68 6.69 -5.04
N PRO A 393 10.80 7.00 -4.37
CA PRO A 393 10.79 7.91 -3.21
C PRO A 393 10.21 9.29 -3.53
N VAL A 394 10.38 9.80 -4.75
CA VAL A 394 9.86 11.13 -5.13
C VAL A 394 8.34 11.19 -5.08
N TYR A 395 7.64 10.09 -5.40
CA TYR A 395 6.20 10.03 -5.29
C TYR A 395 5.71 10.18 -3.83
N SER A 396 6.35 9.44 -2.90
CA SER A 396 6.02 9.58 -1.48
C SER A 396 6.36 10.96 -0.94
N PHE A 397 7.43 11.59 -1.44
CA PHE A 397 7.82 12.94 -1.08
C PHE A 397 6.77 13.99 -1.49
N ILE A 398 6.36 13.97 -2.77
CA ILE A 398 5.33 14.88 -3.28
C ILE A 398 4.02 14.70 -2.52
N ASN A 399 3.62 13.46 -2.23
CA ASN A 399 2.41 13.20 -1.47
C ASN A 399 2.51 13.71 -0.04
N ALA A 400 3.63 13.49 0.64
CA ALA A 400 3.86 13.99 2.00
C ALA A 400 3.83 15.53 2.05
N LEU A 401 4.48 16.20 1.09
CA LEU A 401 4.47 17.66 1.00
C LEU A 401 3.07 18.21 0.66
N THR A 402 2.37 17.56 -0.26
CA THR A 402 1.01 17.96 -0.62
C THR A 402 0.06 17.79 0.58
N GLU A 403 0.15 16.66 1.29
CA GLU A 403 -0.61 16.42 2.51
C GLU A 403 -0.29 17.45 3.58
N LEU A 404 0.99 17.77 3.78
CA LEU A 404 1.45 18.77 4.74
C LEU A 404 0.77 20.13 4.50
N GLN A 405 0.71 20.58 3.24
CA GLN A 405 0.21 21.90 2.89
C GLN A 405 -1.31 21.98 2.72
N THR A 406 -2.00 20.84 2.47
CA THR A 406 -3.46 20.82 2.28
C THR A 406 -4.22 20.47 3.54
N THR A 407 -4.01 19.28 4.08
CA THR A 407 -4.72 18.76 5.27
C THR A 407 -3.89 18.86 6.54
N GLY A 408 -2.58 18.87 6.42
CA GLY A 408 -1.64 18.99 7.55
C GLY A 408 -1.61 20.38 8.17
N TYR A 409 -1.72 21.44 7.36
CA TYR A 409 -1.76 22.82 7.84
C TYR A 409 -3.18 23.27 8.14
N GLN A 410 -3.40 23.71 9.37
CA GLN A 410 -4.68 24.20 9.86
C GLN A 410 -4.69 25.73 9.77
N ALA A 411 -5.19 26.30 8.68
CA ALA A 411 -5.16 27.76 8.43
C ALA A 411 -5.87 28.60 9.50
N LYS A 412 -6.88 28.06 10.19
CA LYS A 412 -7.62 28.79 11.25
C LYS A 412 -6.80 28.95 12.53
N SER A 413 -6.02 27.96 12.89
CA SER A 413 -5.22 27.91 14.12
C SER A 413 -3.72 28.13 13.88
N GLY A 414 -3.28 28.13 12.62
CA GLY A 414 -1.91 28.48 12.23
C GLY A 414 -0.86 27.41 12.52
N HIS A 415 -1.25 26.16 12.78
CA HIS A 415 -0.30 25.07 13.08
C HIS A 415 -0.45 23.88 12.13
N TYR A 416 0.56 23.02 12.17
CA TYR A 416 0.59 21.74 11.46
C TYR A 416 0.12 20.59 12.37
N THR A 417 -0.40 19.53 11.78
CA THR A 417 -0.63 18.27 12.49
C THR A 417 0.68 17.48 12.57
N TYR A 418 0.97 16.88 13.72
CA TYR A 418 2.18 16.11 13.95
C TYR A 418 2.39 15.01 12.92
N ASN A 419 1.35 14.26 12.55
CA ASN A 419 1.46 13.16 11.60
C ASN A 419 1.96 13.62 10.22
N ALA A 420 1.46 14.75 9.72
CA ALA A 420 1.92 15.32 8.46
C ALA A 420 3.37 15.80 8.55
N VAL A 421 3.73 16.46 9.66
CA VAL A 421 5.11 16.89 9.93
C VAL A 421 6.05 15.68 10.00
N LEU A 422 5.66 14.65 10.74
CA LEU A 422 6.48 13.44 10.92
C LEU A 422 6.71 12.70 9.60
N ALA A 423 5.68 12.60 8.76
CA ALA A 423 5.79 11.97 7.43
C ALA A 423 6.87 12.65 6.58
N VAL A 424 6.95 13.98 6.66
CA VAL A 424 7.96 14.78 5.95
C VAL A 424 9.34 14.66 6.62
N LEU A 425 9.45 14.81 7.94
CA LEU A 425 10.75 14.74 8.66
C LEU A 425 11.42 13.37 8.54
N LYS A 426 10.66 12.29 8.46
CA LYS A 426 11.16 10.93 8.26
C LYS A 426 11.52 10.60 6.81
N HIS A 427 11.13 11.45 5.87
CA HIS A 427 11.36 11.16 4.46
C HIS A 427 12.87 11.19 4.14
N PRO A 428 13.41 10.21 3.36
CA PRO A 428 14.84 10.14 3.03
C PRO A 428 15.40 11.43 2.43
N TYR A 429 14.66 12.09 1.55
CA TYR A 429 15.10 13.36 0.94
C TYR A 429 15.25 14.49 1.96
N VAL A 430 14.34 14.55 2.94
CA VAL A 430 14.46 15.56 4.00
C VAL A 430 15.66 15.28 4.89
N ARG A 431 15.89 14.01 5.23
CA ARG A 431 17.08 13.60 6.00
C ARG A 431 18.40 13.87 5.27
N LEU A 432 18.38 13.79 3.95
CA LEU A 432 19.54 14.09 3.11
C LEU A 432 19.84 15.59 3.09
N LEU A 433 18.81 16.45 3.04
CA LEU A 433 18.94 17.91 2.86
C LEU A 433 19.01 18.68 4.17
N SER A 434 18.48 18.13 5.27
CA SER A 434 18.44 18.76 6.59
C SER A 434 19.14 17.92 7.65
N SER A 435 20.20 18.45 8.24
CA SER A 435 20.84 17.82 9.41
C SER A 435 20.03 18.00 10.70
N SER A 436 19.12 18.97 10.73
CA SER A 436 18.29 19.30 11.90
C SER A 436 17.03 18.41 11.99
N ALA A 437 16.61 17.76 10.91
CA ALA A 437 15.35 17.03 10.83
C ALA A 437 15.22 15.91 11.87
N GLU A 438 16.29 15.17 12.16
CA GLU A 438 16.28 14.11 13.19
C GLU A 438 16.20 14.66 14.61
N GLY A 439 16.92 15.74 14.87
CA GLY A 439 16.87 16.44 16.16
C GLY A 439 15.49 17.00 16.45
N LEU A 440 14.88 17.64 15.44
CA LEU A 440 13.53 18.17 15.50
C LEU A 440 12.49 17.08 15.76
N GLU A 441 12.57 15.94 15.07
CA GLU A 441 11.68 14.80 15.33
C GLU A 441 11.74 14.35 16.78
N LYS A 442 12.97 14.12 17.31
CA LYS A 442 13.16 13.72 18.71
C LYS A 442 12.62 14.76 19.70
N GLN A 443 12.78 16.04 19.40
CA GLN A 443 12.26 17.12 20.21
C GLN A 443 10.74 17.16 20.23
N LEU A 444 10.07 16.99 19.08
CA LEU A 444 8.61 16.95 18.99
C LEU A 444 8.04 15.76 19.76
N ILE A 445 8.68 14.58 19.66
CA ILE A 445 8.29 13.40 20.43
C ILE A 445 8.44 13.64 21.93
N LYS A 446 9.61 14.12 22.36
CA LYS A 446 9.89 14.37 23.78
C LYS A 446 8.91 15.36 24.41
N ASN A 447 8.51 16.39 23.66
CA ASN A 447 7.62 17.44 24.12
C ASN A 447 6.14 17.16 23.82
N ASN A 448 5.79 15.96 23.34
CA ASN A 448 4.43 15.56 22.92
C ASN A 448 3.71 16.64 22.08
N ARG A 449 4.45 17.26 21.13
CA ARG A 449 3.94 18.37 20.28
C ARG A 449 3.15 17.83 19.11
N PHE A 450 1.84 17.63 19.28
CA PHE A 450 0.96 17.15 18.21
C PHE A 450 0.37 18.27 17.32
N TYR A 451 0.51 19.55 17.71
CA TYR A 451 0.17 20.72 16.89
C TYR A 451 1.35 21.72 16.84
N PRO A 452 2.48 21.40 16.19
CA PRO A 452 3.62 22.30 16.12
C PRO A 452 3.32 23.53 15.25
N LEU A 453 3.82 24.68 15.68
CA LEU A 453 3.76 25.92 14.93
C LEU A 453 4.84 25.95 13.82
N PRO A 454 4.61 26.64 12.69
CA PRO A 454 5.63 26.79 11.66
C PRO A 454 6.97 27.33 12.18
N SER A 455 6.94 28.25 13.17
CA SER A 455 8.14 28.82 13.78
C SER A 455 8.98 27.79 14.55
N GLU A 456 8.37 26.75 15.11
CA GLU A 456 9.07 25.68 15.82
C GLU A 456 9.76 24.69 14.86
N LEU A 457 9.26 24.60 13.62
CA LEU A 457 9.70 23.65 12.61
C LEU A 457 10.84 24.19 11.73
N LYS A 458 11.02 25.51 11.64
CA LYS A 458 12.00 26.20 10.79
C LYS A 458 13.37 26.25 11.43
N GLN A 459 14.02 25.08 11.60
CA GLN A 459 15.32 25.00 12.28
C GLN A 459 16.53 25.16 11.35
N ASP A 460 16.37 25.02 10.04
CA ASP A 460 17.36 25.31 9.02
C ASP A 460 16.69 25.86 7.75
N VAL A 461 17.49 26.27 6.77
CA VAL A 461 17.02 26.91 5.53
C VAL A 461 16.08 26.00 4.75
N PHE A 462 16.39 24.69 4.67
CA PHE A 462 15.55 23.72 3.95
C PHE A 462 14.23 23.49 4.68
N LEU A 463 14.27 23.29 6.00
CA LEU A 463 13.04 23.13 6.81
C LEU A 463 12.20 24.41 6.82
N GLU A 464 12.81 25.59 6.72
CA GLU A 464 12.06 26.84 6.56
C GLU A 464 11.25 26.85 5.27
N GLN A 465 11.83 26.42 4.16
CA GLN A 465 11.10 26.31 2.90
C GLN A 465 9.97 25.27 3.01
N VAL A 466 10.27 24.09 3.56
CA VAL A 466 9.31 22.98 3.72
C VAL A 466 8.10 23.38 4.57
N PHE A 467 8.31 24.05 5.71
CA PHE A 467 7.26 24.40 6.66
C PHE A 467 6.74 25.85 6.53
N THR A 468 6.95 26.47 5.37
CA THR A 468 6.29 27.74 5.04
C THR A 468 4.93 27.43 4.41
N PRO A 469 3.81 27.87 5.03
CA PRO A 469 2.46 27.60 4.51
C PRO A 469 2.26 28.20 3.12
N GLN A 470 1.64 27.45 2.23
CA GLN A 470 1.36 27.84 0.86
C GLN A 470 -0.12 28.24 0.68
N ASN A 471 -0.34 29.39 0.05
CA ASN A 471 -1.69 29.91 -0.21
C ASN A 471 -2.03 29.77 -1.69
N GLY A 472 -2.96 28.87 -2.00
CA GLY A 472 -3.46 28.64 -3.35
C GLY A 472 -2.68 27.57 -4.13
N ILE A 473 -3.33 27.10 -5.20
CA ILE A 473 -2.84 25.95 -5.98
C ILE A 473 -1.58 26.24 -6.79
N ALA A 474 -1.43 27.46 -7.31
CA ALA A 474 -0.24 27.88 -8.04
C ALA A 474 0.99 27.93 -7.11
N ALA A 475 0.83 28.52 -5.91
CA ALA A 475 1.88 28.56 -4.91
C ALA A 475 2.30 27.15 -4.47
N LEU A 476 1.33 26.23 -4.29
CA LEU A 476 1.61 24.85 -3.96
C LEU A 476 2.40 24.13 -5.06
N CYS A 477 2.04 24.29 -6.33
CA CYS A 477 2.80 23.70 -7.44
C CYS A 477 4.21 24.33 -7.54
N GLY A 478 4.35 25.62 -7.38
CA GLY A 478 5.64 26.30 -7.35
C GLY A 478 6.54 25.80 -6.22
N TYR A 479 6.00 25.66 -5.02
CA TYR A 479 6.67 25.08 -3.87
C TYR A 479 7.17 23.64 -4.13
N LEU A 480 6.32 22.80 -4.73
CA LEU A 480 6.72 21.42 -5.09
C LEU A 480 7.86 21.41 -6.12
N THR A 481 7.78 22.25 -7.16
CA THR A 481 8.84 22.33 -8.18
C THR A 481 10.17 22.80 -7.60
N GLU A 482 10.16 23.76 -6.67
CA GLU A 482 11.37 24.27 -6.03
C GLU A 482 12.05 23.20 -5.16
N LEU A 483 11.29 22.53 -4.29
CA LEU A 483 11.84 21.46 -3.46
C LEU A 483 12.35 20.26 -4.27
N LEU A 484 11.67 19.92 -5.36
CA LEU A 484 12.16 18.87 -6.28
C LEU A 484 13.49 19.27 -6.93
N ARG A 485 13.65 20.55 -7.26
CA ARG A 485 14.90 21.08 -7.81
C ARG A 485 16.04 20.97 -6.80
N GLU A 486 15.81 21.32 -5.53
CA GLU A 486 16.82 21.20 -4.48
C GLU A 486 17.28 19.75 -4.28
N VAL A 487 16.32 18.81 -4.21
CA VAL A 487 16.64 17.38 -4.14
C VAL A 487 17.48 16.94 -5.34
N ALA A 488 17.12 17.38 -6.56
CA ALA A 488 17.85 17.02 -7.77
C ALA A 488 19.28 17.57 -7.81
N VAL A 489 19.53 18.74 -7.25
CA VAL A 489 20.89 19.33 -7.14
C VAL A 489 21.79 18.47 -6.28
N VAL A 490 21.31 17.99 -5.13
CA VAL A 490 22.10 17.12 -4.23
C VAL A 490 22.39 15.77 -4.87
N TYR A 491 21.37 15.15 -5.46
CA TYR A 491 21.56 13.87 -6.18
C TYR A 491 22.53 13.97 -7.36
N ARG A 492 22.70 15.15 -7.96
CA ARG A 492 23.69 15.38 -9.03
C ARG A 492 25.11 15.44 -8.51
N GLN A 493 25.33 15.85 -7.26
CA GLN A 493 26.65 15.99 -6.65
C GLN A 493 27.20 14.69 -6.07
N GLU A 494 26.33 13.72 -5.75
CA GLU A 494 26.78 12.38 -5.35
C GLU A 494 27.42 11.68 -6.56
N LYS A 495 28.66 11.27 -6.37
CA LYS A 495 29.52 10.69 -7.41
C LYS A 495 28.82 9.60 -8.23
N GLU A 496 29.13 9.61 -9.52
CA GLU A 496 28.87 8.60 -10.54
C GLU A 496 29.19 7.16 -10.08
N THR A 497 28.37 6.59 -9.23
CA THR A 497 28.22 5.15 -9.21
C THR A 497 27.22 4.81 -10.32
N GLU A 498 27.67 4.01 -11.28
CA GLU A 498 26.85 3.45 -12.38
C GLU A 498 25.74 2.51 -11.87
N ASP A 499 25.11 2.83 -10.75
CA ASP A 499 24.04 2.06 -10.20
C ASP A 499 22.73 2.40 -10.96
N ILE A 500 22.09 1.40 -11.54
CA ILE A 500 20.83 1.50 -12.26
C ILE A 500 19.75 2.19 -11.42
N PHE A 501 19.74 1.97 -10.10
CA PHE A 501 18.76 2.60 -9.21
C PHE A 501 19.02 4.10 -9.02
N ASN A 502 20.26 4.55 -8.97
CA ASN A 502 20.57 5.98 -8.90
C ASN A 502 20.15 6.71 -10.18
N GLN A 503 20.36 6.10 -11.33
CA GLN A 503 19.88 6.63 -12.60
C GLN A 503 18.34 6.70 -12.63
N LEU A 504 17.66 5.65 -12.19
CA LEU A 504 16.21 5.59 -12.09
C LEU A 504 15.66 6.72 -11.18
N TYR A 505 16.30 6.97 -10.03
CA TYR A 505 15.86 8.02 -9.11
C TYR A 505 16.06 9.44 -9.70
N ARG A 506 17.14 9.68 -10.42
CA ARG A 506 17.36 10.96 -11.15
C ARG A 506 16.28 11.17 -12.21
N GLU A 507 15.99 10.17 -13.02
CA GLU A 507 14.93 10.22 -14.03
C GLU A 507 13.55 10.41 -13.39
N SER A 508 13.30 9.79 -12.23
CA SER A 508 12.05 9.95 -11.49
C SER A 508 11.84 11.39 -11.00
N LEU A 509 12.90 12.03 -10.50
CA LEU A 509 12.88 13.43 -10.10
C LEU A 509 12.60 14.34 -11.30
N PHE A 510 13.30 14.13 -12.42
CA PHE A 510 13.09 14.90 -13.65
C PHE A 510 11.66 14.75 -14.20
N LYS A 511 11.15 13.52 -14.23
CA LYS A 511 9.78 13.22 -14.69
C LYS A 511 8.75 13.90 -13.79
N SER A 512 8.92 13.79 -12.48
CA SER A 512 8.02 14.41 -11.50
C SER A 512 8.04 15.92 -11.60
N TYR A 513 9.22 16.53 -11.68
CA TYR A 513 9.38 17.96 -11.91
C TYR A 513 8.63 18.41 -13.18
N THR A 514 8.79 17.67 -14.28
CA THR A 514 8.12 17.98 -15.54
C THR A 514 6.60 17.92 -15.43
N LEU A 515 6.06 16.92 -14.70
CA LEU A 515 4.63 16.76 -14.51
C LEU A 515 4.05 17.88 -13.63
N VAL A 516 4.72 18.22 -12.52
CA VAL A 516 4.28 19.30 -11.62
C VAL A 516 4.35 20.64 -12.32
N ASN A 517 5.45 20.91 -13.03
CA ASN A 517 5.62 22.17 -13.79
C ASN A 517 4.61 22.31 -14.92
N ARG A 518 4.21 21.21 -15.57
CA ARG A 518 3.11 21.19 -16.54
C ARG A 518 1.80 21.62 -15.91
N LEU A 519 1.46 21.11 -14.72
CA LEU A 519 0.28 21.57 -13.97
C LEU A 519 0.36 23.05 -13.60
N LEU A 520 1.51 23.49 -13.12
CA LEU A 520 1.73 24.89 -12.79
C LEU A 520 1.46 25.79 -14.00
N ASN A 521 1.99 25.43 -15.17
CA ASN A 521 1.78 26.20 -16.40
C ASN A 521 0.28 26.27 -16.79
N LEU A 522 -0.46 25.14 -16.69
CA LEU A 522 -1.91 25.14 -16.97
C LEU A 522 -2.72 25.99 -15.97
N ILE A 523 -2.25 26.10 -14.73
CA ILE A 523 -2.85 26.97 -13.71
C ILE A 523 -2.56 28.43 -14.02
N GLU A 524 -1.31 28.78 -14.36
CA GLU A 524 -0.87 30.14 -14.66
C GLU A 524 -1.48 30.67 -15.96
N THR A 525 -1.70 29.83 -16.96
CA THR A 525 -2.41 30.20 -18.20
C THR A 525 -3.92 30.34 -18.02
N GLY A 526 -4.44 30.06 -16.82
CA GLY A 526 -5.86 30.17 -16.49
C GLY A 526 -6.73 29.00 -17.01
N GLU A 527 -6.16 27.99 -17.62
CA GLU A 527 -6.89 26.82 -18.12
C GLU A 527 -7.49 25.99 -16.98
N LEU A 528 -6.83 25.96 -15.82
CA LEU A 528 -7.27 25.30 -14.58
C LEU A 528 -7.76 26.30 -13.52
N SER A 529 -8.47 27.33 -13.92
CA SER A 529 -9.01 28.32 -12.96
C SER A 529 -10.14 27.72 -12.11
N GLY A 530 -10.13 28.01 -10.79
CA GLY A 530 -11.19 27.59 -9.86
C GLY A 530 -11.05 26.18 -9.28
N LEU A 531 -9.92 25.48 -9.49
CA LEU A 531 -9.65 24.20 -8.84
C LEU A 531 -9.50 24.34 -7.32
N LYS A 532 -10.04 23.37 -6.59
CA LYS A 532 -9.81 23.23 -5.15
C LYS A 532 -8.51 22.45 -4.88
N PRO A 533 -7.87 22.62 -3.71
CA PRO A 533 -6.67 21.89 -3.34
C PRO A 533 -6.85 20.35 -3.39
N ASP A 534 -7.99 19.83 -3.01
CA ASP A 534 -8.28 18.39 -3.05
C ASP A 534 -8.32 17.82 -4.47
N THR A 535 -8.81 18.59 -5.44
CA THR A 535 -8.80 18.17 -6.84
C THR A 535 -7.41 18.27 -7.43
N LEU A 536 -6.64 19.30 -7.09
CA LEU A 536 -5.23 19.35 -7.46
C LEU A 536 -4.48 18.12 -6.93
N LYS A 537 -4.71 17.73 -5.67
CA LYS A 537 -4.12 16.53 -5.06
C LYS A 537 -4.50 15.27 -5.85
N ARG A 538 -5.77 15.11 -6.23
CA ARG A 538 -6.23 13.96 -7.03
C ARG A 538 -5.62 13.94 -8.43
N LEU A 539 -5.57 15.10 -9.11
CA LEU A 539 -4.94 15.23 -10.43
C LEU A 539 -3.46 14.92 -10.38
N LEU A 540 -2.76 15.49 -9.41
CA LEU A 540 -1.33 15.26 -9.20
C LEU A 540 -1.05 13.77 -8.95
N ASN A 541 -1.82 13.17 -8.03
CA ASN A 541 -1.70 11.74 -7.72
C ASN A 541 -1.94 10.88 -8.97
N ARG A 542 -2.96 11.18 -9.76
CA ARG A 542 -3.25 10.44 -10.99
C ARG A 542 -2.15 10.56 -12.03
N LEU A 543 -1.63 11.77 -12.26
CA LEU A 543 -0.51 11.99 -13.19
C LEU A 543 0.74 11.23 -12.76
N LEU A 544 1.05 11.24 -11.47
CA LEU A 544 2.20 10.55 -10.93
C LEU A 544 2.04 9.01 -10.97
N THR A 545 0.84 8.51 -10.67
CA THR A 545 0.58 7.05 -10.68
C THR A 545 0.48 6.46 -12.07
N SER A 546 0.05 7.25 -13.07
CA SER A 546 0.02 6.82 -14.47
C SER A 546 1.36 6.96 -15.19
N ALA A 547 2.34 7.63 -14.58
CA ALA A 547 3.63 7.87 -15.20
C ALA A 547 4.59 6.72 -14.95
N ASN A 548 5.28 6.31 -16.02
CA ASN A 548 6.37 5.34 -15.97
C ASN A 548 7.69 6.00 -16.35
N ILE A 549 8.78 5.50 -15.78
CA ILE A 549 10.14 5.92 -16.07
C ILE A 549 10.75 4.87 -16.98
N PRO A 550 11.19 5.22 -18.20
CA PRO A 550 11.82 4.26 -19.10
C PRO A 550 13.15 3.79 -18.53
N PHE A 551 13.43 2.50 -18.63
CA PHE A 551 14.79 2.01 -18.45
C PHE A 551 15.62 2.34 -19.69
N HIS A 552 16.82 2.87 -19.49
CA HIS A 552 17.77 3.10 -20.56
C HIS A 552 18.59 1.82 -20.75
N GLY A 553 18.35 1.12 -21.84
CA GLY A 553 19.07 -0.06 -22.28
C GLY A 553 18.99 -0.20 -23.80
N GLU A 554 19.89 -0.97 -24.39
CA GLU A 554 19.79 -1.29 -25.80
C GLU A 554 18.60 -2.26 -26.03
N PRO A 555 17.60 -1.87 -26.83
CA PRO A 555 16.31 -2.57 -26.86
C PRO A 555 16.34 -4.00 -27.41
N ALA A 556 17.40 -4.41 -28.04
CA ALA A 556 17.51 -5.70 -28.69
C ALA A 556 18.65 -6.57 -28.15
N ILE A 557 19.14 -6.34 -26.93
CA ILE A 557 20.24 -7.10 -26.33
C ILE A 557 19.76 -7.86 -25.11
N GLY A 558 20.23 -9.11 -24.93
CA GLY A 558 20.05 -9.90 -23.73
C GLY A 558 18.63 -10.45 -23.51
N MET A 559 18.41 -11.01 -22.32
CA MET A 559 17.12 -11.55 -21.89
C MET A 559 16.07 -10.46 -21.81
N GLN A 560 14.88 -10.71 -22.34
CA GLN A 560 13.81 -9.73 -22.41
C GLN A 560 12.86 -9.85 -21.22
N VAL A 561 12.69 -8.77 -20.41
CA VAL A 561 11.69 -8.66 -19.33
C VAL A 561 10.63 -7.66 -19.78
N MET A 562 9.40 -8.12 -19.96
CA MET A 562 8.36 -7.32 -20.62
C MET A 562 6.95 -7.59 -20.11
N GLY A 563 6.05 -6.62 -20.28
CA GLY A 563 4.62 -6.81 -20.11
C GLY A 563 4.00 -7.53 -21.33
N VAL A 564 2.77 -7.98 -21.18
CA VAL A 564 2.07 -8.72 -22.26
C VAL A 564 1.93 -7.87 -23.53
N LEU A 565 1.66 -6.57 -23.41
CA LEU A 565 1.45 -5.70 -24.57
C LEU A 565 2.73 -5.39 -25.35
N GLU A 566 3.88 -5.46 -24.70
CA GLU A 566 5.19 -5.24 -25.33
C GLU A 566 5.66 -6.45 -26.14
N THR A 567 5.08 -7.63 -25.94
CA THR A 567 5.42 -8.87 -26.67
C THR A 567 4.86 -8.90 -28.10
N ARG A 568 4.11 -7.88 -28.51
CA ARG A 568 3.49 -7.82 -29.84
C ARG A 568 4.53 -7.99 -30.97
N ASN A 569 4.27 -8.92 -31.85
CA ASN A 569 5.10 -9.27 -32.99
C ASN A 569 6.50 -9.85 -32.65
N LEU A 570 6.80 -10.12 -31.40
CA LEU A 570 8.07 -10.72 -30.99
C LEU A 570 7.88 -12.21 -30.67
N ASP A 571 8.85 -13.00 -31.06
CA ASP A 571 8.89 -14.44 -30.89
C ASP A 571 10.09 -14.83 -30.01
N PHE A 572 9.88 -15.78 -29.11
CA PHE A 572 10.90 -16.26 -28.18
C PHE A 572 10.90 -17.79 -28.16
N ARG A 573 12.05 -18.36 -27.99
CA ARG A 573 12.21 -19.80 -27.89
C ARG A 573 11.85 -20.32 -26.52
N ASN A 574 12.32 -19.61 -25.48
CA ASN A 574 12.08 -19.93 -24.10
C ASN A 574 11.24 -18.79 -23.47
N LEU A 575 10.10 -19.16 -22.95
CA LEU A 575 9.11 -18.21 -22.45
C LEU A 575 8.66 -18.58 -21.04
N ILE A 576 8.74 -17.64 -20.12
CA ILE A 576 8.11 -17.73 -18.81
C ILE A 576 7.09 -16.59 -18.67
N ILE A 577 5.85 -16.92 -18.31
CA ILE A 577 4.79 -15.95 -18.06
C ILE A 577 4.38 -16.04 -16.60
N LEU A 578 4.45 -14.92 -15.88
CA LEU A 578 4.15 -14.82 -14.45
C LEU A 578 2.81 -14.12 -14.20
N SER A 579 2.18 -14.49 -13.09
CA SER A 579 0.86 -13.98 -12.65
C SER A 579 -0.23 -14.17 -13.72
N LEU A 580 -0.23 -15.33 -14.37
CA LEU A 580 -1.23 -15.66 -15.39
C LEU A 580 -2.54 -16.12 -14.74
N ASN A 581 -3.14 -15.19 -13.98
CA ASN A 581 -4.40 -15.40 -13.28
C ASN A 581 -5.58 -14.81 -14.04
N GLU A 582 -6.76 -15.35 -13.77
CA GLU A 582 -8.02 -14.75 -14.21
C GLU A 582 -8.14 -13.34 -13.62
N GLY A 583 -8.47 -12.36 -14.46
CA GLY A 583 -8.51 -10.96 -14.07
C GLY A 583 -7.20 -10.19 -14.29
N GLN A 584 -6.06 -10.89 -14.46
CA GLN A 584 -4.79 -10.28 -14.89
C GLN A 584 -4.60 -10.46 -16.40
N LEU A 585 -4.84 -11.67 -16.92
CA LEU A 585 -4.91 -11.95 -18.33
C LEU A 585 -6.01 -12.99 -18.63
N PRO A 586 -7.14 -12.60 -19.25
CA PRO A 586 -7.50 -11.24 -19.65
C PRO A 586 -7.69 -10.30 -18.43
N LYS A 587 -7.41 -9.02 -18.66
CA LYS A 587 -7.56 -8.03 -17.58
C LYS A 587 -9.03 -7.87 -17.23
N ALA A 588 -9.38 -8.03 -15.96
CA ALA A 588 -10.73 -7.82 -15.48
C ALA A 588 -11.07 -6.32 -15.51
N GLY A 589 -12.33 -6.03 -15.79
CA GLY A 589 -12.89 -4.68 -15.75
C GLY A 589 -13.37 -4.20 -17.12
N GLY A 590 -14.66 -3.87 -17.20
CA GLY A 590 -15.20 -3.05 -18.26
C GLY A 590 -14.69 -1.63 -18.08
N GLU A 591 -14.23 -0.97 -19.12
CA GLU A 591 -14.10 0.48 -19.07
C GLU A 591 -15.48 1.06 -18.85
N SER A 592 -15.61 1.93 -17.86
CA SER A 592 -16.82 2.71 -17.69
C SER A 592 -17.10 3.46 -18.99
N SER A 593 -18.31 3.47 -19.46
CA SER A 593 -18.72 4.18 -20.67
C SER A 593 -20.12 4.70 -20.51
N PHE A 594 -20.40 5.89 -21.04
CA PHE A 594 -21.76 6.41 -21.14
C PHE A 594 -22.60 5.70 -22.19
N ILE A 595 -21.92 5.12 -23.20
CA ILE A 595 -22.59 4.45 -24.31
C ILE A 595 -22.86 2.99 -23.91
N PRO A 596 -24.13 2.61 -23.72
CA PRO A 596 -24.51 1.27 -23.31
C PRO A 596 -24.02 0.21 -24.31
N TYR A 597 -23.75 -1.01 -23.79
CA TYR A 597 -23.25 -2.14 -24.55
C TYR A 597 -24.06 -2.43 -25.83
N ASN A 598 -25.40 -2.43 -25.72
CA ASN A 598 -26.26 -2.73 -26.86
C ASN A 598 -26.14 -1.70 -27.97
N LEU A 599 -25.99 -0.43 -27.63
CA LEU A 599 -25.73 0.65 -28.60
C LEU A 599 -24.31 0.50 -29.20
N ARG A 600 -23.28 0.23 -28.36
CA ARG A 600 -21.94 -0.05 -28.89
C ARG A 600 -21.96 -1.17 -29.91
N LYS A 601 -22.67 -2.27 -29.62
CA LYS A 601 -22.81 -3.40 -30.53
C LYS A 601 -23.58 -3.04 -31.79
N ALA A 602 -24.71 -2.34 -31.68
CA ALA A 602 -25.55 -1.91 -32.81
C ALA A 602 -24.81 -1.00 -33.79
N PHE A 603 -23.99 -0.07 -33.26
CA PHE A 603 -23.20 0.86 -34.09
C PHE A 603 -21.83 0.30 -34.47
N GLY A 604 -21.50 -0.94 -34.08
CA GLY A 604 -20.25 -1.59 -34.39
C GLY A 604 -19.04 -0.89 -33.79
N MET A 605 -19.18 -0.43 -32.52
CA MET A 605 -18.13 0.13 -31.70
C MET A 605 -17.39 -0.98 -30.94
N THR A 606 -16.31 -0.64 -30.28
CA THR A 606 -15.53 -1.58 -29.45
C THR A 606 -16.36 -2.07 -28.27
N THR A 607 -16.46 -3.40 -28.10
CA THR A 607 -17.16 -4.08 -27.01
C THR A 607 -16.20 -4.96 -26.20
N ILE A 608 -16.69 -5.56 -25.10
CA ILE A 608 -15.87 -6.44 -24.26
C ILE A 608 -15.38 -7.68 -25.03
N GLU A 609 -16.15 -8.17 -26.01
CA GLU A 609 -15.73 -9.31 -26.83
C GLU A 609 -14.51 -8.96 -27.67
N HIS A 610 -14.42 -7.72 -28.20
CA HIS A 610 -13.23 -7.26 -28.91
C HIS A 610 -11.99 -7.30 -28.01
N LYS A 611 -12.13 -6.85 -26.77
CA LYS A 611 -11.04 -6.86 -25.79
C LYS A 611 -10.60 -8.27 -25.43
N ASN A 612 -11.54 -9.16 -25.16
CA ASN A 612 -11.24 -10.56 -24.88
C ASN A 612 -10.53 -11.23 -26.05
N ALA A 613 -10.99 -11.01 -27.27
CA ALA A 613 -10.36 -11.55 -28.47
C ALA A 613 -8.92 -11.00 -28.69
N VAL A 614 -8.68 -9.74 -28.36
CA VAL A 614 -7.33 -9.16 -28.39
C VAL A 614 -6.40 -9.85 -27.41
N TYR A 615 -6.84 -10.05 -26.14
CA TYR A 615 -6.03 -10.76 -25.14
C TYR A 615 -5.81 -12.23 -25.50
N ALA A 616 -6.84 -12.91 -26.01
CA ALA A 616 -6.72 -14.28 -26.49
C ALA A 616 -5.67 -14.35 -27.63
N TYR A 617 -5.77 -13.47 -28.59
CA TYR A 617 -4.79 -13.39 -29.68
C TYR A 617 -3.36 -13.17 -29.17
N TYR A 618 -3.14 -12.23 -28.25
CA TYR A 618 -1.80 -11.98 -27.70
C TYR A 618 -1.23 -13.20 -26.98
N PHE A 619 -2.05 -13.88 -26.19
CA PHE A 619 -1.63 -15.09 -25.50
C PHE A 619 -1.25 -16.21 -26.48
N TYR A 620 -2.15 -16.59 -27.41
CA TYR A 620 -1.89 -17.67 -28.35
C TYR A 620 -0.77 -17.33 -29.32
N ARG A 621 -0.72 -16.11 -29.80
CA ARG A 621 0.35 -15.62 -30.68
C ARG A 621 1.72 -15.66 -29.97
N LEU A 622 1.79 -15.32 -28.69
CA LEU A 622 3.05 -15.32 -27.94
C LEU A 622 3.62 -16.74 -27.78
N ILE A 623 2.77 -17.74 -27.55
CA ILE A 623 3.19 -19.12 -27.35
C ILE A 623 3.35 -19.91 -28.67
N GLN A 624 2.84 -19.41 -29.80
CA GLN A 624 2.78 -20.21 -31.04
C GLN A 624 4.14 -20.63 -31.58
N ARG A 625 5.19 -19.82 -31.42
CA ARG A 625 6.56 -20.13 -31.89
C ARG A 625 7.53 -20.51 -30.75
N ALA A 626 7.08 -20.49 -29.51
CA ALA A 626 7.90 -20.89 -28.38
C ALA A 626 8.06 -22.42 -28.31
N GLU A 627 9.26 -22.88 -27.97
CA GLU A 627 9.55 -24.32 -27.76
C GLU A 627 9.30 -24.70 -26.31
N ASN A 628 9.80 -23.90 -25.37
CA ASN A 628 9.64 -24.08 -23.93
C ASN A 628 8.77 -22.98 -23.35
N VAL A 629 7.65 -23.35 -22.76
CA VAL A 629 6.66 -22.43 -22.22
C VAL A 629 6.40 -22.79 -20.77
N THR A 630 6.70 -21.88 -19.86
CA THR A 630 6.43 -22.03 -18.43
C THR A 630 5.41 -20.99 -18.00
N LEU A 631 4.24 -21.43 -17.53
CA LEU A 631 3.13 -20.57 -17.15
C LEU A 631 2.91 -20.66 -15.65
N LEU A 632 3.06 -19.53 -14.94
CA LEU A 632 2.89 -19.44 -13.50
C LEU A 632 1.64 -18.66 -13.14
N TYR A 633 0.90 -19.17 -12.17
CA TYR A 633 -0.25 -18.48 -11.61
C TYR A 633 -0.25 -18.55 -10.08
N ASN A 634 -0.87 -17.57 -9.44
CA ASN A 634 -1.05 -17.54 -8.00
C ASN A 634 -2.29 -18.35 -7.62
N SER A 635 -2.13 -19.33 -6.73
CA SER A 635 -3.22 -20.20 -6.26
C SER A 635 -3.83 -19.77 -4.92
N SER A 636 -3.22 -18.83 -4.21
CA SER A 636 -3.81 -18.30 -2.97
C SER A 636 -4.88 -17.26 -3.27
N SER A 637 -5.97 -17.30 -2.51
CA SER A 637 -7.00 -16.27 -2.54
C SER A 637 -6.66 -15.18 -1.54
N ASP A 638 -6.58 -13.94 -2.00
CA ASP A 638 -6.33 -12.76 -1.17
C ASP A 638 -7.58 -11.87 -1.19
N GLY A 639 -8.64 -12.33 -0.51
CA GLY A 639 -9.92 -11.63 -0.33
C GLY A 639 -10.63 -11.14 -1.61
N LEU A 640 -9.94 -10.45 -2.49
CA LEU A 640 -10.43 -9.90 -3.76
C LEU A 640 -10.05 -10.78 -4.96
N ASN A 641 -8.90 -11.46 -4.92
CA ASN A 641 -8.43 -12.34 -5.99
C ASN A 641 -8.68 -13.80 -5.62
N ARG A 642 -9.40 -14.54 -6.47
CA ARG A 642 -9.82 -15.92 -6.21
C ARG A 642 -8.73 -16.97 -6.37
N GLY A 643 -7.51 -16.58 -6.77
CA GLY A 643 -6.40 -17.52 -6.99
C GLY A 643 -6.65 -18.52 -8.15
N GLU A 644 -7.45 -18.13 -9.13
CA GLU A 644 -7.80 -18.96 -10.28
C GLU A 644 -6.81 -18.75 -11.43
N MET A 645 -6.42 -19.83 -12.09
CA MET A 645 -5.62 -19.71 -13.32
C MET A 645 -6.43 -19.03 -14.43
N SER A 646 -5.74 -18.35 -15.34
CA SER A 646 -6.35 -17.69 -16.50
C SER A 646 -7.19 -18.66 -17.32
N ARG A 647 -8.33 -18.21 -17.83
CA ARG A 647 -9.17 -18.96 -18.76
C ARG A 647 -8.40 -19.45 -19.98
N PHE A 648 -7.38 -18.72 -20.42
CA PHE A 648 -6.52 -19.14 -21.55
C PHE A 648 -5.66 -20.35 -21.22
N MET A 649 -5.22 -20.50 -19.95
CA MET A 649 -4.56 -21.72 -19.50
C MET A 649 -5.52 -22.90 -19.49
N LEU A 650 -6.75 -22.69 -19.01
CA LEU A 650 -7.80 -23.74 -19.02
C LEU A 650 -8.17 -24.14 -20.44
N GLN A 651 -8.31 -23.17 -21.33
CA GLN A 651 -8.59 -23.40 -22.74
C GLN A 651 -7.48 -24.20 -23.40
N LEU A 652 -6.23 -23.80 -23.19
CA LEU A 652 -5.08 -24.53 -23.73
C LEU A 652 -4.98 -25.97 -23.19
N LEU A 653 -5.33 -26.19 -21.92
CA LEU A 653 -5.37 -27.51 -21.30
C LEU A 653 -6.47 -28.40 -21.92
N ALA A 654 -7.62 -27.81 -22.24
CA ALA A 654 -8.78 -28.55 -22.76
C ALA A 654 -8.73 -28.79 -24.29
N GLU A 655 -8.20 -27.85 -25.06
CA GLU A 655 -8.30 -27.83 -26.52
C GLU A 655 -7.01 -28.22 -27.24
N SER A 656 -5.85 -28.14 -26.56
CA SER A 656 -4.58 -28.42 -27.21
C SER A 656 -4.19 -29.91 -27.11
N PRO A 657 -3.42 -30.43 -28.11
CA PRO A 657 -2.90 -31.80 -28.07
C PRO A 657 -1.67 -31.96 -27.18
N TYR A 658 -1.23 -30.91 -26.50
CA TYR A 658 0.00 -30.93 -25.71
C TYR A 658 -0.14 -31.71 -24.40
N ASN A 659 0.94 -32.43 -24.05
CA ASN A 659 1.06 -32.99 -22.71
C ASN A 659 1.61 -31.91 -21.77
N ILE A 660 0.71 -31.26 -21.04
CA ILE A 660 1.05 -30.15 -20.14
C ILE A 660 1.38 -30.70 -18.76
N SER A 661 2.60 -30.49 -18.29
CA SER A 661 2.98 -30.84 -16.91
C SER A 661 2.41 -29.82 -15.92
N GLN A 662 1.92 -30.30 -14.78
CA GLN A 662 1.43 -29.47 -13.69
C GLN A 662 2.29 -29.64 -12.46
N GLU A 663 2.85 -28.55 -11.98
CA GLU A 663 3.81 -28.49 -10.89
C GLU A 663 3.35 -27.51 -9.82
N TYR A 664 3.89 -27.63 -8.61
CA TYR A 664 3.57 -26.77 -7.48
C TYR A 664 4.85 -26.22 -6.91
N LEU A 665 4.89 -24.90 -6.71
CA LEU A 665 5.95 -24.27 -5.94
C LEU A 665 5.63 -24.37 -4.46
N GLU A 666 6.51 -25.00 -3.71
CA GLU A 666 6.49 -24.91 -2.26
C GLU A 666 7.30 -23.67 -1.85
N ALA A 667 6.61 -22.56 -1.59
CA ALA A 667 7.25 -21.35 -1.10
C ALA A 667 7.38 -21.38 0.41
N GLY A 668 8.61 -21.55 0.86
CA GLY A 668 8.95 -21.36 2.25
C GLY A 668 9.01 -22.64 3.07
N GLN A 669 9.57 -22.49 4.25
CA GLN A 669 9.53 -23.52 5.28
C GLN A 669 8.07 -23.72 5.71
N SER A 670 7.67 -24.96 5.93
CA SER A 670 6.41 -25.27 6.64
C SER A 670 6.28 -24.31 7.81
N PRO A 671 5.08 -23.75 8.06
CA PRO A 671 4.89 -22.85 9.18
C PRO A 671 5.41 -23.58 10.41
N GLN A 672 6.57 -23.16 10.90
CA GLN A 672 7.07 -23.65 12.16
C GLN A 672 5.99 -23.35 13.17
N GLN A 673 5.41 -24.39 13.76
CA GLN A 673 4.56 -24.18 14.93
C GLN A 673 5.35 -23.27 15.87
N SER A 674 4.79 -22.14 16.20
CA SER A 674 5.42 -21.18 17.09
C SER A 674 5.64 -21.91 18.41
N ARG A 675 6.88 -22.37 18.64
CA ARG A 675 7.23 -22.94 19.94
C ARG A 675 7.16 -21.81 20.95
N PRO A 676 6.57 -22.03 22.12
CA PRO A 676 6.63 -21.06 23.21
C PRO A 676 8.08 -20.65 23.43
N ILE A 677 8.29 -19.34 23.56
CA ILE A 677 9.64 -18.81 23.79
C ILE A 677 9.97 -19.06 25.26
N ASP A 678 11.10 -19.72 25.48
CA ASP A 678 11.62 -20.05 26.79
C ASP A 678 13.12 -19.72 26.82
N ILE A 679 13.50 -18.76 27.67
CA ILE A 679 14.86 -18.24 27.74
C ILE A 679 15.49 -18.72 29.04
N ALA A 680 16.52 -19.55 28.93
CA ALA A 680 17.30 -19.98 30.10
C ALA A 680 18.09 -18.79 30.68
N LYS A 681 18.18 -18.72 32.01
CA LYS A 681 18.97 -17.71 32.71
C LYS A 681 20.44 -18.04 32.60
N THR A 682 21.15 -17.38 31.68
CA THR A 682 22.58 -17.54 31.52
C THR A 682 23.36 -16.88 32.67
N PRO A 683 24.61 -17.33 32.96
CA PRO A 683 25.45 -16.67 33.97
C PRO A 683 25.59 -15.16 33.73
N GLU A 684 25.72 -14.73 32.47
CA GLU A 684 25.83 -13.31 32.12
C GLU A 684 24.54 -12.53 32.42
N MET A 685 23.36 -13.13 32.17
CA MET A 685 22.07 -12.51 32.50
C MET A 685 21.90 -12.38 34.02
N LEU A 686 22.21 -13.43 34.77
CA LEU A 686 22.18 -13.38 36.22
C LEU A 686 23.17 -12.35 36.76
N GLN A 687 24.39 -12.27 36.21
CA GLN A 687 25.37 -11.27 36.61
C GLN A 687 24.85 -9.83 36.37
N ARG A 688 24.20 -9.56 35.23
CA ARG A 688 23.55 -8.27 34.97
C ARG A 688 22.46 -7.95 35.98
N MET A 689 21.66 -8.93 36.39
CA MET A 689 20.60 -8.76 37.39
C MET A 689 21.20 -8.50 38.79
N TYR A 690 22.27 -9.22 39.16
CA TYR A 690 23.04 -8.96 40.38
C TYR A 690 23.60 -7.52 40.37
N ASP A 691 24.23 -7.14 39.25
CA ASP A 691 24.85 -5.82 39.15
C ASP A 691 23.79 -4.72 39.17
N ALA A 692 22.60 -4.94 38.60
CA ALA A 692 21.54 -3.95 38.52
C ALA A 692 20.81 -3.72 39.83
N TYR A 693 20.66 -4.76 40.69
CA TYR A 693 19.80 -4.70 41.89
C TYR A 693 20.50 -4.93 43.22
N ASP A 694 21.81 -5.23 43.22
CA ASP A 694 22.60 -5.29 44.47
C ASP A 694 22.70 -3.86 45.07
N VAL A 695 22.13 -3.67 46.25
CA VAL A 695 22.11 -2.39 46.98
C VAL A 695 23.52 -1.79 47.11
N ARG A 696 24.55 -2.63 47.31
CA ARG A 696 25.95 -2.20 47.45
C ARG A 696 26.50 -1.53 46.19
N ARG A 697 25.97 -1.85 45.03
CA ARG A 697 26.38 -1.29 43.73
C ARG A 697 25.44 -0.17 43.27
N HIS A 698 24.13 -0.41 43.40
CA HIS A 698 23.08 0.50 42.97
C HIS A 698 22.05 0.77 44.10
N PRO A 699 22.34 1.66 45.01
CA PRO A 699 21.49 1.91 46.20
C PRO A 699 20.12 2.53 45.87
N ASN A 700 19.92 2.99 44.64
CA ASN A 700 18.66 3.58 44.23
C ASN A 700 17.72 2.59 43.49
N ASN A 701 18.22 1.45 43.04
CA ASN A 701 17.42 0.49 42.33
C ASN A 701 16.68 -0.44 43.29
N PHE A 702 15.42 -0.71 42.99
CA PHE A 702 14.57 -1.58 43.80
C PHE A 702 13.59 -2.37 42.92
N PHE A 703 13.11 -3.50 43.43
CA PHE A 703 12.01 -4.22 42.85
C PHE A 703 10.68 -3.53 43.20
N SER A 704 10.05 -2.94 42.19
CA SER A 704 8.72 -2.35 42.32
C SER A 704 7.61 -3.40 42.24
N PRO A 705 6.40 -3.12 42.78
CA PRO A 705 5.24 -3.98 42.60
C PRO A 705 4.93 -4.28 41.15
N SER A 706 5.15 -3.30 40.27
CA SER A 706 4.97 -3.47 38.82
C SER A 706 5.94 -4.48 38.21
N ALA A 707 7.20 -4.50 38.65
CA ALA A 707 8.21 -5.46 38.20
C ALA A 707 7.85 -6.89 38.64
N LEU A 708 7.47 -7.05 39.94
CA LEU A 708 7.08 -8.35 40.47
C LEU A 708 5.76 -8.84 39.87
N ASN A 709 4.79 -7.97 39.65
CA ASN A 709 3.57 -8.30 38.91
C ASN A 709 3.85 -8.73 37.47
N ALA A 710 4.80 -8.08 36.77
CA ALA A 710 5.20 -8.47 35.43
C ALA A 710 5.80 -9.87 35.40
N TYR A 711 6.61 -10.24 36.41
CA TYR A 711 7.19 -11.59 36.55
C TYR A 711 6.11 -12.65 36.77
N LEU A 712 5.19 -12.39 37.72
CA LEU A 712 4.08 -13.29 38.06
C LEU A 712 3.08 -13.45 36.89
N ASP A 713 2.87 -12.41 36.10
CA ASP A 713 1.97 -12.46 34.94
C ASP A 713 2.60 -13.13 33.73
N CYS A 714 3.88 -12.86 33.46
CA CYS A 714 4.65 -13.43 32.35
C CYS A 714 6.15 -13.22 32.61
N ARG A 715 6.87 -14.30 32.91
CA ARG A 715 8.33 -14.26 33.16
C ARG A 715 9.09 -13.68 31.96
N LEU A 716 8.63 -13.97 30.72
CA LEU A 716 9.23 -13.43 29.49
C LEU A 716 9.03 -11.91 29.34
N LYS A 717 7.85 -11.38 29.75
CA LYS A 717 7.61 -9.93 29.80
C LYS A 717 8.57 -9.23 30.77
N PHE A 718 8.79 -9.85 31.95
CA PHE A 718 9.76 -9.36 32.92
C PHE A 718 11.16 -9.32 32.30
N TYR A 719 11.59 -10.39 31.65
CA TYR A 719 12.88 -10.44 30.97
C TYR A 719 13.03 -9.30 29.97
N TYR A 720 12.11 -9.14 29.03
CA TYR A 720 12.20 -8.09 28.02
C TYR A 720 12.29 -6.70 28.63
N ARG A 721 11.44 -6.40 29.61
CA ARG A 721 11.33 -5.05 30.16
C ARG A 721 12.44 -4.71 31.18
N TYR A 722 12.76 -5.63 32.07
CA TYR A 722 13.65 -5.35 33.22
C TYR A 722 15.05 -5.94 33.11
N VAL A 723 15.26 -6.99 32.35
CA VAL A 723 16.58 -7.61 32.13
C VAL A 723 17.19 -7.14 30.82
N ALA A 724 16.44 -7.25 29.73
CA ALA A 724 16.87 -6.81 28.40
C ALA A 724 16.65 -5.31 28.14
N SER A 725 15.96 -4.62 29.06
CA SER A 725 15.68 -3.16 28.99
C SER A 725 15.00 -2.71 27.71
N LEU A 726 14.19 -3.57 27.08
CA LEU A 726 13.43 -3.21 25.89
C LEU A 726 12.29 -2.27 26.26
N ARG A 727 12.14 -1.20 25.49
CA ARG A 727 11.04 -0.23 25.63
C ARG A 727 10.34 -0.06 24.30
N VAL A 728 9.04 0.15 24.35
CA VAL A 728 8.28 0.63 23.21
C VAL A 728 8.69 2.08 22.95
N PRO A 729 8.96 2.48 21.69
CA PRO A 729 9.22 3.88 21.38
C PRO A 729 8.05 4.77 21.81
N ASP A 730 8.35 5.94 22.35
CA ASP A 730 7.33 6.92 22.66
C ASP A 730 6.68 7.42 21.37
N GLU A 731 5.35 7.46 21.32
CA GLU A 731 4.58 7.99 20.21
C GLU A 731 3.85 9.26 20.63
N VAL A 732 3.82 10.25 19.76
CA VAL A 732 3.03 11.46 19.98
C VAL A 732 1.56 11.14 19.72
N SER A 733 0.72 11.35 20.73
CA SER A 733 -0.72 11.10 20.62
C SER A 733 -1.52 12.28 21.15
N ALA A 734 -2.52 12.68 20.39
CA ALA A 734 -3.53 13.64 20.82
C ALA A 734 -4.63 12.96 21.66
N GLU A 735 -4.63 11.64 21.76
CA GLU A 735 -5.56 10.83 22.53
C GLU A 735 -4.98 10.50 23.91
N ILE A 736 -5.84 10.47 24.90
CA ILE A 736 -5.50 10.13 26.28
C ILE A 736 -5.93 8.70 26.53
N ASP A 737 -4.96 7.82 26.72
CA ASP A 737 -5.20 6.44 27.08
C ASP A 737 -5.54 6.31 28.60
N SER A 738 -5.90 5.11 29.02
CA SER A 738 -6.29 4.86 30.41
C SER A 738 -5.14 5.06 31.41
N ALA A 739 -3.89 4.85 30.99
CA ALA A 739 -2.71 5.03 31.86
C ALA A 739 -2.41 6.51 32.06
N LEU A 740 -2.41 7.28 30.97
CA LEU A 740 -2.19 8.72 31.00
C LEU A 740 -3.34 9.44 31.72
N PHE A 741 -4.59 8.99 31.53
CA PHE A 741 -5.74 9.47 32.28
C PHE A 741 -5.52 9.29 33.81
N GLY A 742 -5.04 8.12 34.24
CA GLY A 742 -4.67 7.86 35.63
C GLY A 742 -3.57 8.80 36.12
N THR A 743 -2.50 8.97 35.35
CA THR A 743 -1.38 9.86 35.69
C THR A 743 -1.82 11.31 35.87
N ILE A 744 -2.68 11.84 35.01
CA ILE A 744 -3.22 13.20 35.11
C ILE A 744 -4.09 13.32 36.36
N PHE A 745 -4.95 12.32 36.66
CA PHE A 745 -5.77 12.29 37.86
C PHE A 745 -4.92 12.29 39.12
N HIS A 746 -3.93 11.39 39.25
CA HIS A 746 -3.03 11.31 40.41
C HIS A 746 -2.32 12.63 40.68
N HIS A 747 -1.77 13.25 39.62
CA HIS A 747 -1.07 14.54 39.72
C HIS A 747 -2.02 15.68 40.18
N ALA A 748 -3.26 15.72 39.66
CA ALA A 748 -4.25 16.71 40.11
C ALA A 748 -4.66 16.48 41.56
N ALA A 749 -4.85 15.22 41.96
CA ALA A 749 -5.16 14.85 43.34
C ALA A 749 -4.01 15.21 44.30
N GLU A 750 -2.76 14.87 43.92
CA GLU A 750 -1.56 15.26 44.66
C GLU A 750 -1.49 16.77 44.89
N SER A 751 -1.72 17.56 43.81
CA SER A 751 -1.67 19.04 43.87
C SER A 751 -2.72 19.59 44.83
N ILE A 752 -3.93 19.04 44.83
CA ILE A 752 -5.00 19.44 45.75
C ILE A 752 -4.58 19.22 47.21
N TYR A 753 -4.09 18.03 47.55
CA TYR A 753 -3.74 17.71 48.94
C TYR A 753 -2.46 18.42 49.37
N LYS A 754 -1.49 18.63 48.49
CA LYS A 754 -0.32 19.47 48.81
C LYS A 754 -0.73 20.91 49.15
N ASP A 755 -1.70 21.48 48.45
CA ASP A 755 -2.25 22.80 48.81
C ASP A 755 -2.97 22.78 50.15
N LEU A 756 -3.81 21.78 50.43
CA LEU A 756 -4.50 21.64 51.71
C LEU A 756 -3.52 21.50 52.89
N ILE A 757 -2.48 20.70 52.77
CA ILE A 757 -1.51 20.47 53.84
C ILE A 757 -0.46 21.57 54.00
N SER A 758 -0.44 22.54 53.07
CA SER A 758 0.53 23.67 53.15
C SER A 758 0.41 24.46 54.46
N HIS A 759 -0.77 24.44 55.10
CA HIS A 759 -1.04 25.15 56.35
C HIS A 759 -1.14 24.20 57.54
N SER A 760 -1.66 23.00 57.38
CA SER A 760 -1.80 21.99 58.41
C SER A 760 -1.90 20.59 57.82
N LYS A 761 -1.21 19.62 58.46
CA LYS A 761 -1.37 18.21 58.09
C LYS A 761 -2.72 17.61 58.46
N ASP A 762 -3.47 18.26 59.35
CA ASP A 762 -4.79 17.79 59.77
C ASP A 762 -5.87 18.31 58.83
N ILE A 763 -6.50 17.44 58.10
CA ILE A 763 -7.56 17.73 57.10
C ILE A 763 -8.90 17.68 57.83
N ARG A 764 -9.62 18.81 57.83
CA ARG A 764 -10.94 18.96 58.46
C ARG A 764 -12.05 18.91 57.42
N LYS A 765 -13.28 18.70 57.93
CA LYS A 765 -14.47 18.69 57.04
C LYS A 765 -14.66 20.02 56.31
N GLU A 766 -14.45 21.12 57.05
CA GLU A 766 -14.64 22.48 56.52
C GLU A 766 -13.71 22.78 55.34
N ASP A 767 -12.47 22.28 55.40
CA ASP A 767 -11.48 22.48 54.33
C ASP A 767 -11.92 21.79 53.02
N LEU A 768 -12.46 20.57 53.11
CA LEU A 768 -12.97 19.79 52.01
C LEU A 768 -14.28 20.38 51.44
N GLU A 769 -15.19 20.85 52.29
CA GLU A 769 -16.43 21.52 51.88
C GLU A 769 -16.16 22.81 51.10
N LEU A 770 -15.21 23.63 51.56
CA LEU A 770 -14.78 24.85 50.88
C LEU A 770 -14.29 24.55 49.45
N LEU A 771 -13.49 23.49 49.31
CA LEU A 771 -12.94 23.08 48.02
C LEU A 771 -14.02 22.52 47.09
N LEU A 772 -14.95 21.73 47.63
CA LEU A 772 -16.07 21.17 46.85
C LEU A 772 -17.03 22.25 46.28
N ARG A 773 -17.14 23.40 46.99
CA ARG A 773 -17.94 24.55 46.52
C ARG A 773 -17.23 25.38 45.45
N ASN A 774 -15.90 25.23 45.29
CA ASN A 774 -15.11 26.00 44.34
C ASN A 774 -14.75 25.19 43.08
N GLU A 775 -15.71 25.08 42.14
CA GLU A 775 -15.50 24.35 40.88
C GLU A 775 -14.38 24.92 40.02
N VAL A 776 -14.18 26.24 40.03
CA VAL A 776 -13.13 26.90 39.29
C VAL A 776 -11.75 26.46 39.75
N LYS A 777 -11.56 26.38 41.11
CA LYS A 777 -10.29 25.95 41.67
C LYS A 777 -10.00 24.48 41.33
N LEU A 778 -10.99 23.60 41.35
CA LEU A 778 -10.85 22.22 40.94
C LEU A 778 -10.45 22.09 39.46
N GLN A 779 -11.05 22.90 38.59
CA GLN A 779 -10.68 22.91 37.17
C GLN A 779 -9.23 23.38 36.97
N ILE A 780 -8.75 24.35 37.70
CA ILE A 780 -7.36 24.84 37.65
C ILE A 780 -6.37 23.71 37.96
N TYR A 781 -6.63 22.86 38.97
CA TYR A 781 -5.75 21.72 39.27
C TYR A 781 -5.72 20.72 38.12
N VAL A 782 -6.87 20.46 37.50
CA VAL A 782 -6.95 19.58 36.33
C VAL A 782 -6.16 20.17 35.16
N ASP A 783 -6.37 21.46 34.85
CA ASP A 783 -5.70 22.12 33.71
C ASP A 783 -4.18 22.17 33.91
N ASN A 784 -3.72 22.38 35.16
CA ASN A 784 -2.30 22.35 35.50
C ASN A 784 -1.71 20.93 35.32
N ALA A 785 -2.46 19.89 35.71
CA ALA A 785 -2.03 18.50 35.49
C ALA A 785 -1.97 18.15 34.00
N PHE A 786 -2.93 18.63 33.19
CA PHE A 786 -2.88 18.49 31.74
C PHE A 786 -1.66 19.17 31.14
N LYS A 787 -1.37 20.42 31.54
CA LYS A 787 -0.19 21.15 31.07
C LYS A 787 1.10 20.40 31.31
N GLU A 788 1.25 19.82 32.51
CA GLU A 788 2.49 19.15 32.92
C GLU A 788 2.60 17.72 32.34
N LYS A 789 1.55 16.91 32.44
CA LYS A 789 1.61 15.45 32.16
C LYS A 789 1.20 15.08 30.75
N PHE A 790 0.49 15.97 30.04
CA PHE A 790 0.01 15.68 28.69
C PHE A 790 0.61 16.62 27.63
N PHE A 791 0.47 17.93 27.83
CA PHE A 791 0.98 18.92 26.87
C PHE A 791 2.49 19.19 27.01
N HIS A 792 3.07 18.89 28.15
CA HIS A 792 4.49 19.19 28.49
C HIS A 792 4.85 20.67 28.25
N VAL A 793 3.96 21.59 28.64
CA VAL A 793 4.12 23.02 28.47
C VAL A 793 4.23 23.73 29.82
N PRO A 794 4.88 24.92 29.86
CA PRO A 794 4.95 25.75 31.08
C PRO A 794 3.55 26.13 31.59
N GLN A 795 3.41 26.34 32.89
CA GLN A 795 2.15 26.76 33.53
C GLN A 795 1.57 28.07 32.99
N THR A 796 2.41 28.92 32.40
CA THR A 796 2.02 30.19 31.77
C THR A 796 1.35 30.02 30.41
N GLU A 797 1.52 28.89 29.74
CA GLU A 797 0.92 28.60 28.44
C GLU A 797 -0.53 28.09 28.62
N GLN A 798 -1.41 28.46 27.69
CA GLN A 798 -2.80 28.02 27.66
C GLN A 798 -3.01 27.11 26.42
N PRO A 799 -2.85 25.78 26.53
CA PRO A 799 -3.09 24.89 25.41
C PRO A 799 -4.59 24.79 25.09
N GLU A 800 -4.91 24.70 23.80
CA GLU A 800 -6.28 24.45 23.36
C GLU A 800 -6.63 22.96 23.47
N TYR A 801 -7.74 22.65 24.14
CA TYR A 801 -8.28 21.30 24.23
C TYR A 801 -9.07 20.95 22.96
N ASN A 802 -8.83 19.76 22.42
CA ASN A 802 -9.78 19.18 21.47
C ASN A 802 -11.02 18.64 22.20
N GLY A 803 -12.05 18.24 21.42
CA GLY A 803 -13.32 17.77 22.02
C GLY A 803 -13.16 16.59 22.98
N THR A 804 -12.31 15.61 22.66
CA THR A 804 -12.05 14.43 23.52
C THR A 804 -11.29 14.81 24.78
N GLN A 805 -10.27 15.64 24.66
CA GLN A 805 -9.48 16.15 25.80
C GLN A 805 -10.34 16.96 26.76
N LEU A 806 -11.26 17.78 26.23
CA LEU A 806 -12.22 18.54 27.06
C LEU A 806 -13.14 17.60 27.84
N ILE A 807 -13.60 16.51 27.23
CA ILE A 807 -14.41 15.49 27.92
C ILE A 807 -13.60 14.86 29.06
N HIS A 808 -12.34 14.43 28.77
CA HIS A 808 -11.47 13.85 29.82
C HIS A 808 -11.20 14.82 30.97
N SER A 809 -10.94 16.09 30.67
CA SER A 809 -10.78 17.13 31.72
C SER A 809 -12.00 17.23 32.60
N LYS A 810 -13.21 17.25 32.05
CA LYS A 810 -14.46 17.26 32.81
C LYS A 810 -14.68 15.99 33.63
N VAL A 811 -14.34 14.83 33.11
CA VAL A 811 -14.43 13.54 33.80
C VAL A 811 -13.44 13.51 34.97
N ILE A 812 -12.20 13.96 34.79
CA ILE A 812 -11.20 14.04 35.87
C ILE A 812 -11.67 15.00 36.98
N ALA A 813 -12.20 16.18 36.60
CA ALA A 813 -12.78 17.11 37.58
C ALA A 813 -13.93 16.46 38.39
N SER A 814 -14.78 15.65 37.73
CA SER A 814 -15.84 14.89 38.41
C SER A 814 -15.26 13.82 39.34
N TYR A 815 -14.19 13.12 38.93
CA TYR A 815 -13.51 12.12 39.76
C TYR A 815 -12.85 12.76 40.98
N LEU A 816 -12.26 13.93 40.88
CA LEU A 816 -11.73 14.69 42.01
C LEU A 816 -12.84 15.07 43.02
N ARG A 817 -14.01 15.46 42.53
CA ARG A 817 -15.17 15.70 43.41
C ARG A 817 -15.61 14.42 44.15
N GLN A 818 -15.59 13.27 43.46
CA GLN A 818 -15.92 11.99 44.10
C GLN A 818 -14.90 11.63 45.19
N LEU A 819 -13.61 11.82 44.92
CA LEU A 819 -12.53 11.64 45.89
C LEU A 819 -12.76 12.51 47.14
N LEU A 820 -12.96 13.82 46.94
CA LEU A 820 -13.18 14.76 48.03
C LEU A 820 -14.47 14.47 48.85
N ARG A 821 -15.54 14.00 48.20
CA ARG A 821 -16.77 13.56 48.90
C ARG A 821 -16.55 12.32 49.75
N ASN A 822 -15.78 11.36 49.25
CA ASN A 822 -15.41 10.16 50.02
C ASN A 822 -14.58 10.57 51.25
N ASP A 823 -13.64 11.49 51.10
CA ASP A 823 -12.80 11.96 52.19
C ASP A 823 -13.57 12.85 53.18
N LEU A 824 -14.58 13.55 52.73
CA LEU A 824 -15.48 14.32 53.64
C LEU A 824 -16.22 13.40 54.65
N GLN A 825 -16.56 12.17 54.19
CA GLN A 825 -17.16 11.18 55.09
C GLN A 825 -16.13 10.61 56.09
N TYR A 826 -14.85 10.52 55.63
CA TYR A 826 -13.76 9.98 56.48
C TYR A 826 -13.15 11.03 57.41
N ALA A 827 -13.21 12.32 57.10
CA ALA A 827 -12.64 13.42 57.88
C ALA A 827 -13.24 13.49 59.31
N PRO A 828 -12.46 13.97 60.38
CA PRO A 828 -11.09 14.48 60.22
C PRO A 828 -10.04 13.37 60.20
N PHE A 829 -8.93 13.62 59.48
CA PHE A 829 -7.78 12.73 59.45
C PHE A 829 -6.49 13.56 59.24
N ARG A 830 -5.34 12.94 59.56
CA ARG A 830 -4.03 13.56 59.36
C ARG A 830 -3.35 12.99 58.13
N MET A 831 -2.90 13.86 57.23
CA MET A 831 -2.10 13.48 56.07
C MET A 831 -0.66 13.21 56.51
N GLU A 832 -0.17 12.00 56.24
CA GLU A 832 1.21 11.62 56.57
C GLU A 832 2.15 11.76 55.37
N GLY A 833 1.69 11.41 54.15
CA GLY A 833 2.45 11.54 52.91
C GLY A 833 1.62 11.43 51.65
N MET A 834 2.12 12.03 50.60
CA MET A 834 1.55 11.96 49.22
C MET A 834 2.65 11.68 48.22
N GLU A 835 2.43 10.72 47.29
CA GLU A 835 3.39 10.30 46.28
C GLU A 835 4.79 10.05 46.87
N GLU A 836 4.83 9.37 48.04
CA GLU A 836 6.06 9.17 48.79
C GLU A 836 6.73 7.86 48.43
N GLU A 837 8.03 7.92 48.07
CA GLU A 837 8.84 6.76 47.77
C GLU A 837 9.22 6.01 49.08
N VAL A 838 8.84 4.75 49.17
CA VAL A 838 9.20 3.85 50.25
C VAL A 838 10.06 2.71 49.76
N LYS A 839 11.13 2.40 50.51
CA LYS A 839 12.06 1.33 50.21
C LYS A 839 12.39 0.52 51.43
N GLU A 840 12.55 -0.79 51.32
CA GLU A 840 13.01 -1.66 52.39
C GLU A 840 14.12 -2.58 51.83
N MET A 841 15.17 -2.77 52.64
CA MET A 841 16.25 -3.68 52.30
C MET A 841 15.84 -5.10 52.77
N VAL A 842 16.00 -6.06 51.88
CA VAL A 842 15.75 -7.47 52.12
C VAL A 842 16.97 -8.31 51.69
N GLU A 843 17.26 -9.36 52.43
CA GLU A 843 18.32 -10.32 52.10
C GLU A 843 17.69 -11.61 51.58
N ILE A 844 18.21 -12.13 50.49
CA ILE A 844 17.85 -13.44 49.94
C ILE A 844 19.07 -14.33 49.76
N ASP A 845 18.86 -15.62 49.92
CA ASP A 845 19.86 -16.62 49.59
C ASP A 845 19.80 -16.94 48.08
N THR A 846 20.91 -16.83 47.39
CA THR A 846 21.06 -17.14 45.98
C THR A 846 22.18 -18.19 45.79
N PRO A 847 22.23 -18.83 44.62
CA PRO A 847 23.33 -19.76 44.33
C PRO A 847 24.76 -19.17 44.41
N GLN A 848 24.86 -17.83 44.36
CA GLN A 848 26.12 -17.08 44.46
C GLN A 848 26.40 -16.55 45.86
N GLY A 849 25.50 -16.83 46.82
CA GLY A 849 25.61 -16.35 48.21
C GLY A 849 24.48 -15.39 48.54
N LYS A 850 24.59 -14.71 49.71
CA LYS A 850 23.60 -13.75 50.16
C LYS A 850 23.62 -12.48 49.29
N LEU A 851 22.44 -12.10 48.85
CA LEU A 851 22.22 -10.89 48.05
C LEU A 851 21.29 -9.92 48.80
N SER A 852 21.77 -8.69 48.97
CA SER A 852 20.97 -7.62 49.55
C SER A 852 20.29 -6.83 48.47
N LEU A 853 18.98 -6.85 48.44
CA LEU A 853 18.09 -6.21 47.47
C LEU A 853 17.26 -5.12 48.15
N GLN A 854 16.71 -4.21 47.39
CA GLN A 854 15.63 -3.32 47.85
C GLN A 854 14.32 -3.71 47.15
N ILE A 855 13.25 -3.66 47.91
CA ILE A 855 11.87 -3.65 47.48
C ILE A 855 11.26 -2.29 47.79
N GLY A 856 10.40 -1.77 46.92
CA GLY A 856 9.83 -0.45 47.18
C GLY A 856 8.92 0.05 46.08
N GLY A 857 8.52 1.28 46.18
CA GLY A 857 7.69 1.98 45.19
C GLY A 857 7.14 3.27 45.74
N THR A 858 6.26 3.92 45.00
CA THR A 858 5.62 5.17 45.43
C THR A 858 4.21 4.88 45.92
N ILE A 859 3.91 5.37 47.13
CA ILE A 859 2.58 5.27 47.71
C ILE A 859 1.80 6.54 47.38
N ASP A 860 0.65 6.40 46.71
CA ASP A 860 -0.17 7.53 46.30
C ASP A 860 -0.53 8.43 47.46
N ARG A 861 -0.98 7.83 48.58
CA ARG A 861 -1.36 8.57 49.78
C ARG A 861 -1.20 7.74 51.03
N MET A 862 -0.73 8.38 52.11
CA MET A 862 -0.74 7.89 53.46
C MET A 862 -1.46 8.88 54.36
N ASP A 863 -2.42 8.39 55.14
CA ASP A 863 -3.12 9.19 56.16
C ASP A 863 -3.29 8.41 57.45
N SER A 864 -3.46 9.12 58.56
CA SER A 864 -3.65 8.50 59.89
C SER A 864 -4.92 9.01 60.54
N LYS A 865 -5.62 8.09 61.23
CA LYS A 865 -6.79 8.37 62.03
C LYS A 865 -6.87 7.37 63.17
N GLU A 866 -7.09 7.82 64.37
CA GLU A 866 -7.33 6.98 65.60
C GLU A 866 -6.26 5.88 65.77
N GLY A 867 -4.97 6.21 65.54
CA GLY A 867 -3.87 5.26 65.72
C GLY A 867 -3.69 4.23 64.62
N THR A 868 -4.40 4.41 63.50
CA THR A 868 -4.28 3.55 62.29
C THR A 868 -3.72 4.38 61.15
N LEU A 869 -2.62 3.92 60.53
CA LEU A 869 -2.10 4.43 59.27
C LEU A 869 -2.83 3.74 58.13
N ARG A 870 -3.48 4.51 57.28
CA ARG A 870 -4.09 4.01 56.06
C ARG A 870 -3.17 4.28 54.88
N ILE A 871 -2.92 3.25 54.08
CA ILE A 871 -2.22 3.33 52.79
C ILE A 871 -3.27 3.30 51.70
N VAL A 872 -3.42 4.37 50.95
CA VAL A 872 -4.46 4.49 49.93
C VAL A 872 -3.80 4.51 48.57
N ASP A 873 -4.21 3.60 47.69
CA ASP A 873 -3.82 3.55 46.27
C ASP A 873 -5.08 3.88 45.45
N TYR A 874 -4.97 4.87 44.54
CA TYR A 874 -6.08 5.35 43.72
C TYR A 874 -6.19 4.55 42.42
N LYS A 875 -7.44 4.17 42.10
CA LYS A 875 -7.70 3.49 40.79
C LYS A 875 -8.84 4.20 40.06
N THR A 876 -8.51 4.77 38.91
CA THR A 876 -9.47 5.43 38.00
C THR A 876 -10.29 4.44 37.19
N GLY A 877 -9.81 3.20 37.04
CA GLY A 877 -10.49 2.11 36.36
C GLY A 877 -10.38 0.78 37.07
N GLY A 878 -10.87 -0.28 36.46
CA GLY A 878 -10.84 -1.64 36.99
C GLY A 878 -12.01 -1.94 37.95
N MET A 879 -11.99 -3.15 38.47
CA MET A 879 -13.05 -3.64 39.40
C MET A 879 -12.43 -4.15 40.68
N PRO A 880 -13.06 -3.88 41.86
CA PRO A 880 -12.62 -4.45 43.14
C PRO A 880 -12.58 -5.98 43.04
N LYS A 881 -11.51 -6.56 43.56
CA LYS A 881 -11.33 -8.00 43.70
C LYS A 881 -11.20 -8.34 45.18
N THR A 882 -11.63 -9.53 45.57
CA THR A 882 -11.50 -10.07 46.91
C THR A 882 -10.69 -11.35 46.81
N PRO A 883 -9.41 -11.36 47.24
CA PRO A 883 -8.62 -12.58 47.30
C PRO A 883 -9.10 -13.49 48.41
N GLU A 884 -9.02 -14.81 48.19
CA GLU A 884 -9.37 -15.80 49.17
C GLU A 884 -8.34 -15.87 50.29
N ASN A 885 -7.07 -15.78 49.93
CA ASN A 885 -5.90 -15.87 50.82
C ASN A 885 -4.70 -15.12 50.21
N ILE A 886 -3.60 -15.06 50.93
CA ILE A 886 -2.34 -14.45 50.49
C ILE A 886 -1.73 -15.20 49.32
N GLU A 887 -1.85 -16.53 49.27
CA GLU A 887 -1.30 -17.34 48.18
C GLU A 887 -1.81 -16.94 46.79
N GLN A 888 -3.09 -16.59 46.66
CA GLN A 888 -3.70 -16.16 45.41
C GLN A 888 -3.03 -14.91 44.81
N LEU A 889 -2.39 -14.09 45.62
CA LEU A 889 -1.65 -12.91 45.17
C LEU A 889 -0.37 -13.28 44.42
N PHE A 890 0.21 -14.44 44.71
CA PHE A 890 1.46 -14.95 44.16
C PHE A 890 1.27 -16.01 43.07
N THR A 891 0.06 -16.60 43.01
CA THR A 891 -0.21 -17.66 42.03
C THR A 891 -0.56 -17.06 40.67
N PRO A 892 0.15 -17.39 39.57
CA PRO A 892 -0.19 -16.95 38.22
C PRO A 892 -1.61 -17.39 37.85
N ALA A 893 -2.51 -16.43 37.62
CA ALA A 893 -3.89 -16.68 37.19
C ALA A 893 -4.42 -15.51 36.36
N GLU A 894 -5.46 -15.77 35.53
CA GLU A 894 -6.11 -14.75 34.71
C GLU A 894 -6.61 -13.56 35.55
N ASN A 895 -7.22 -13.86 36.67
CA ASN A 895 -7.86 -12.88 37.52
C ASN A 895 -7.04 -12.55 38.78
N ARG A 896 -5.72 -12.70 38.78
CA ARG A 896 -4.86 -12.38 39.93
C ARG A 896 -5.10 -10.93 40.38
N PRO A 897 -5.24 -10.66 41.71
CA PRO A 897 -5.51 -9.32 42.22
C PRO A 897 -4.22 -8.48 42.31
N THR A 898 -3.73 -7.99 41.16
CA THR A 898 -2.46 -7.26 41.04
C THR A 898 -2.38 -5.97 41.85
N TYR A 899 -3.48 -5.26 42.00
CA TYR A 899 -3.54 -4.02 42.77
C TYR A 899 -3.46 -4.28 44.27
N ILE A 900 -4.07 -5.38 44.75
CA ILE A 900 -3.98 -5.78 46.15
C ILE A 900 -2.55 -6.22 46.49
N PHE A 901 -1.89 -6.96 45.59
CA PHE A 901 -0.46 -7.30 45.73
C PHE A 901 0.38 -6.03 45.94
N GLN A 902 0.17 -5.00 45.12
CA GLN A 902 0.85 -3.70 45.23
C GLN A 902 0.63 -3.06 46.58
N THR A 903 -0.62 -2.90 46.98
CA THR A 903 -0.96 -2.23 48.24
C THR A 903 -0.48 -3.01 49.47
N PHE A 904 -0.51 -4.36 49.41
CA PHE A 904 0.01 -5.23 50.49
C PHE A 904 1.53 -5.17 50.59
N MET A 905 2.25 -5.04 49.47
CA MET A 905 3.70 -4.84 49.49
C MET A 905 4.06 -3.53 50.24
N TYR A 906 3.31 -2.44 49.93
CA TYR A 906 3.49 -1.19 50.67
C TYR A 906 3.14 -1.33 52.16
N ALA A 907 2.06 -2.04 52.47
CA ALA A 907 1.67 -2.29 53.87
C ALA A 907 2.74 -3.09 54.61
N ALA A 908 3.35 -4.11 53.99
CA ALA A 908 4.42 -4.89 54.57
C ALA A 908 5.66 -4.03 54.91
N ILE A 909 6.04 -3.12 53.99
CA ILE A 909 7.15 -2.18 54.22
C ILE A 909 6.83 -1.24 55.43
N MET A 910 5.59 -0.71 55.44
CA MET A 910 5.22 0.26 56.47
C MET A 910 5.00 -0.36 57.84
N CYS A 911 4.54 -1.61 57.97
CA CYS A 911 4.43 -2.32 59.26
C CYS A 911 5.74 -2.40 60.03
N ARG A 912 6.89 -2.43 59.35
CA ARG A 912 8.21 -2.47 59.98
C ARG A 912 8.81 -1.10 60.30
N ARG A 913 8.32 -0.05 59.64
CA ARG A 913 8.84 1.31 59.80
C ARG A 913 8.24 2.04 60.98
N GLN A 914 7.05 1.62 61.43
CA GLN A 914 6.31 2.33 62.45
C GLN A 914 5.44 1.39 63.29
N SER A 915 5.06 1.87 64.49
CA SER A 915 4.30 1.12 65.47
C SER A 915 2.78 1.23 65.34
N LEU A 916 2.28 2.03 64.36
CA LEU A 916 0.84 2.18 64.14
C LEU A 916 0.28 0.93 63.42
N LYS A 917 -1.02 0.67 63.63
CA LYS A 917 -1.73 -0.33 62.81
C LYS A 917 -1.72 0.13 61.33
N VAL A 918 -1.42 -0.73 60.41
CA VAL A 918 -1.39 -0.40 58.95
C VAL A 918 -2.61 -1.01 58.27
N ALA A 919 -3.42 -0.17 57.64
CA ALA A 919 -4.63 -0.56 56.93
C ALA A 919 -4.48 -0.27 55.42
N PRO A 920 -4.20 -1.29 54.57
CA PRO A 920 -4.15 -1.10 53.11
C PRO A 920 -5.55 -0.86 52.52
N SER A 921 -5.66 0.10 51.62
CA SER A 921 -6.92 0.51 51.02
C SER A 921 -6.78 0.75 49.52
N LEU A 922 -7.79 0.33 48.76
CA LEU A 922 -7.90 0.58 47.33
C LEU A 922 -9.11 1.45 47.03
N LEU A 923 -8.88 2.67 46.59
CA LEU A 923 -9.94 3.61 46.28
C LEU A 923 -10.26 3.65 44.78
N TYR A 924 -11.31 2.92 44.40
CA TYR A 924 -11.86 2.96 43.03
C TYR A 924 -12.72 4.20 42.86
N ILE A 925 -12.16 5.24 42.25
CA ILE A 925 -12.77 6.58 42.17
C ILE A 925 -14.14 6.56 41.52
N HIS A 926 -14.31 5.83 40.43
CA HIS A 926 -15.59 5.73 39.70
C HIS A 926 -16.73 5.08 40.56
N ARG A 927 -16.39 4.41 41.66
CA ARG A 927 -17.35 3.82 42.60
C ARG A 927 -17.51 4.62 43.87
N ALA A 928 -16.63 5.56 44.16
CA ALA A 928 -16.63 6.37 45.33
C ALA A 928 -17.87 7.30 45.47
N ALA A 929 -18.70 7.38 44.43
CA ALA A 929 -19.98 8.09 44.47
C ALA A 929 -21.08 7.36 45.26
N SER A 930 -20.94 6.05 45.52
CA SER A 930 -21.94 5.28 46.27
C SER A 930 -21.72 5.42 47.78
N GLU A 931 -22.80 5.73 48.51
CA GLU A 931 -22.76 5.84 49.99
C GLU A 931 -22.37 4.54 50.72
N SER A 932 -22.56 3.38 50.05
CA SER A 932 -22.21 2.07 50.62
C SER A 932 -20.78 1.62 50.25
N TYR A 933 -20.01 2.44 49.51
CA TYR A 933 -18.67 2.07 49.08
C TYR A 933 -17.63 2.25 50.19
N SER A 934 -16.83 1.21 50.44
CA SER A 934 -15.67 1.24 51.33
C SER A 934 -14.38 0.95 50.56
N PRO A 935 -13.30 1.73 50.73
CA PRO A 935 -12.01 1.47 50.11
C PRO A 935 -11.21 0.35 50.80
N VAL A 936 -11.71 -0.17 51.94
CA VAL A 936 -11.03 -1.22 52.70
C VAL A 936 -10.96 -2.50 51.90
N ILE A 937 -9.77 -3.08 51.81
CA ILE A 937 -9.58 -4.37 51.16
C ILE A 937 -10.17 -5.48 52.00
N GLU A 938 -10.96 -6.34 51.41
CA GLU A 938 -11.56 -7.51 52.03
C GLU A 938 -10.93 -8.79 51.50
N MET A 939 -10.74 -9.80 52.34
CA MET A 939 -10.28 -11.13 52.05
C MET A 939 -11.30 -12.18 52.47
N GLY A 940 -11.41 -13.26 51.71
CA GLY A 940 -12.26 -14.38 52.05
C GLY A 940 -12.72 -15.20 50.87
N ALA A 941 -12.98 -16.48 51.08
CA ALA A 941 -13.47 -17.40 50.09
C ALA A 941 -14.87 -17.01 49.56
N PRO A 942 -15.20 -17.38 48.30
CA PRO A 942 -16.52 -17.15 47.76
C PRO A 942 -17.62 -17.75 48.64
N ARG A 943 -18.68 -16.97 48.89
CA ARG A 943 -19.82 -17.35 49.73
C ARG A 943 -19.55 -17.45 51.23
N GLN A 944 -18.37 -17.05 51.71
CA GLN A 944 -18.04 -16.91 53.12
C GLN A 944 -18.07 -15.43 53.55
N PRO A 945 -18.22 -15.11 54.82
CA PRO A 945 -18.07 -13.76 55.33
C PRO A 945 -16.68 -13.23 55.02
N LYS A 946 -16.62 -12.03 54.44
CA LYS A 946 -15.38 -11.38 54.07
C LYS A 946 -14.78 -10.69 55.31
N ILE A 947 -13.47 -10.76 55.44
CA ILE A 947 -12.73 -10.16 56.56
C ILE A 947 -12.08 -8.86 56.05
N PRO A 948 -12.42 -7.68 56.57
CA PRO A 948 -11.75 -6.44 56.24
C PRO A 948 -10.33 -6.41 56.79
N VAL A 949 -9.37 -6.00 55.97
CA VAL A 949 -7.95 -5.90 56.35
C VAL A 949 -7.69 -4.54 57.00
N ASN A 950 -8.16 -4.36 58.24
CA ASN A 950 -7.97 -3.14 59.04
C ASN A 950 -6.62 -3.10 59.78
N ASN A 951 -5.91 -4.21 59.88
CA ASN A 951 -4.55 -4.32 60.40
C ASN A 951 -3.78 -5.38 59.61
N PHE A 952 -2.84 -4.93 58.79
CA PHE A 952 -2.04 -5.82 57.95
C PHE A 952 -1.05 -6.68 58.71
N ALA A 953 -0.71 -6.35 59.94
CA ALA A 953 0.24 -7.12 60.75
C ALA A 953 -0.13 -8.61 60.91
N PHE A 954 -1.42 -8.96 60.75
CA PHE A 954 -1.88 -10.36 60.83
C PHE A 954 -1.52 -11.17 59.57
N PHE A 955 -1.18 -10.50 58.45
CA PHE A 955 -0.88 -11.10 57.15
C PHE A 955 0.58 -10.86 56.73
N GLU A 956 1.31 -10.05 57.49
CA GLU A 956 2.65 -9.55 57.11
C GLU A 956 3.66 -10.70 57.01
N GLU A 957 3.68 -11.61 57.95
CA GLU A 957 4.66 -12.71 57.97
C GLU A 957 4.48 -13.65 56.77
N GLU A 958 3.23 -14.10 56.50
CA GLU A 958 2.95 -14.97 55.35
C GLU A 958 3.23 -14.26 54.03
N PHE A 959 2.82 -12.99 53.90
CA PHE A 959 3.07 -12.22 52.70
C PHE A 959 4.57 -12.06 52.42
N ARG A 960 5.33 -11.76 53.45
CA ARG A 960 6.78 -11.56 53.37
C ARG A 960 7.52 -12.86 53.00
N GLU A 961 7.20 -13.96 53.61
CA GLU A 961 7.78 -15.27 53.30
C GLU A 961 7.60 -15.55 51.79
N ARG A 962 6.38 -15.39 51.31
CA ARG A 962 6.09 -15.61 49.86
C ARG A 962 6.80 -14.60 48.96
N LEU A 963 6.96 -13.36 49.40
CA LEU A 963 7.69 -12.34 48.65
C LEU A 963 9.19 -12.67 48.57
N LEU A 964 9.80 -13.12 49.62
CA LEU A 964 11.19 -13.54 49.64
C LEU A 964 11.40 -14.77 48.74
N ASN A 965 10.49 -15.73 48.80
CA ASN A 965 10.51 -16.92 47.92
C ASN A 965 10.39 -16.52 46.45
N LEU A 966 9.54 -15.56 46.11
CA LEU A 966 9.43 -15.01 44.73
C LEU A 966 10.74 -14.35 44.28
N LEU A 967 11.37 -13.56 45.17
CA LEU A 967 12.65 -12.93 44.84
C LEU A 967 13.78 -13.98 44.67
N GLN A 968 13.80 -15.06 45.46
CA GLN A 968 14.73 -16.17 45.25
C GLN A 968 14.50 -16.88 43.93
N GLU A 969 13.23 -17.14 43.55
CA GLU A 969 12.86 -17.74 42.27
C GLU A 969 13.35 -16.91 41.09
N ILE A 970 13.25 -15.56 41.18
CA ILE A 970 13.76 -14.66 40.14
C ILE A 970 15.26 -14.86 39.88
N TYR A 971 16.05 -15.21 40.93
CA TYR A 971 17.50 -15.46 40.82
C TYR A 971 17.86 -16.94 40.73
N ASP A 972 16.89 -17.87 40.71
CA ASP A 972 17.18 -19.30 40.52
C ASP A 972 17.54 -19.58 39.04
N PRO A 973 18.74 -20.09 38.76
CA PRO A 973 19.17 -20.43 37.38
C PRO A 973 18.37 -21.60 36.78
N LYS A 974 17.67 -22.39 37.58
CA LYS A 974 16.85 -23.51 37.10
C LYS A 974 15.51 -23.02 36.53
N GLU A 975 15.05 -21.89 36.95
CA GLU A 975 13.83 -21.26 36.49
C GLU A 975 14.11 -20.46 35.22
N THR A 976 13.28 -20.63 34.19
CA THR A 976 13.45 -19.94 32.92
C THR A 976 12.55 -18.72 32.78
N PHE A 977 12.89 -17.83 31.88
CA PHE A 977 11.98 -16.75 31.47
C PHE A 977 11.02 -17.27 30.40
N SER A 978 10.00 -17.98 30.85
CA SER A 978 9.00 -18.62 30.01
C SER A 978 7.84 -17.69 29.62
N GLN A 979 7.28 -17.98 28.45
CA GLN A 979 6.08 -17.30 27.96
C GLN A 979 4.84 -17.73 28.76
N THR A 980 3.96 -16.76 29.09
CA THR A 980 2.70 -17.09 29.77
C THR A 980 1.81 -17.99 28.89
N LYS A 981 1.06 -18.89 29.57
CA LYS A 981 0.04 -19.72 28.93
C LYS A 981 -1.28 -18.97 28.73
N ASP A 982 -1.46 -17.84 29.39
CA ASP A 982 -2.66 -17.02 29.32
C ASP A 982 -2.60 -16.06 28.11
N ASN A 983 -3.31 -16.39 27.03
CA ASN A 983 -3.36 -15.58 25.81
C ASN A 983 -4.03 -14.21 26.02
N LYS A 984 -4.92 -14.05 27.00
CA LYS A 984 -5.57 -12.76 27.28
C LYS A 984 -4.56 -11.73 27.79
N LYS A 985 -3.55 -12.16 28.56
CA LYS A 985 -2.46 -11.28 29.01
C LYS A 985 -1.55 -10.84 27.84
N CYS A 986 -1.56 -11.58 26.72
CA CYS A 986 -0.80 -11.24 25.54
C CYS A 986 -1.53 -10.24 24.63
N GLU A 987 -2.85 -10.12 24.72
CA GLU A 987 -3.67 -9.30 23.83
C GLU A 987 -3.25 -7.82 23.84
N TYR A 988 -2.93 -7.28 25.02
CA TYR A 988 -2.49 -5.89 25.22
C TYR A 988 -1.02 -5.79 25.65
N CYS A 989 -0.20 -6.80 25.35
CA CYS A 989 1.20 -6.81 25.75
C CYS A 989 2.06 -6.08 24.72
N ASP A 990 2.91 -5.16 25.19
CA ASP A 990 3.87 -4.41 24.35
C ASP A 990 4.76 -5.33 23.51
N PHE A 991 5.06 -6.53 24.00
CA PHE A 991 5.95 -7.51 23.37
C PHE A 991 5.21 -8.60 22.58
N ARG A 992 3.90 -8.42 22.30
CA ARG A 992 3.08 -9.42 21.57
C ARG A 992 3.71 -9.85 20.28
N ARG A 993 4.21 -8.89 19.48
CA ARG A 993 4.85 -9.16 18.19
C ARG A 993 6.13 -9.96 18.31
N LEU A 994 6.97 -9.67 19.31
CA LEU A 994 8.19 -10.42 19.60
C LEU A 994 7.87 -11.86 20.04
N CYS A 995 6.78 -12.03 20.76
CA CYS A 995 6.30 -13.32 21.24
C CYS A 995 5.54 -14.13 20.17
N LYS A 996 5.28 -13.56 19.00
CA LYS A 996 4.51 -14.19 17.91
C LYS A 996 3.11 -14.66 18.36
N LYS A 997 2.41 -13.84 19.17
CA LYS A 997 1.06 -14.10 19.74
C LYS A 997 0.00 -13.21 19.13
#